data_3a3c4c5a86f253f85bb82dc9f958275d
#
_entry.id   3a3c4c5a86f253f85bb82dc9f958275d
#
_cell.length_a   1.000
_cell.length_b   1.000
_cell.length_c   1.000
_cell.angle_alpha   90.00
_cell.angle_beta   90.00
_cell.angle_gamma   90.00
#
_symmetry.space_group_name_H-M   'P 1'
#
loop_
_entity.id
_entity.type
_entity.pdbx_description
1 polymer ?
#
loop_
_entity_poly.entity_id
_entity_poly.type
_entity_poly.pdbx_seq_one_letter_code
_entity_poly.pdbx_strand_id
1 'polypeptide(L)'
;MTARNTTTPDMSARNTTGADPLWAGRTTVTESTLRLTMAHLGPLNPLPVVAADPVHPYTVGQGVPEELQASARFGGVPNVYPYLQQDNYSREAAPREVPAVVLENSKLKVTVLPSLGGRIWELLDKTTGKQLLHTHSAPQLANLALRNAWFAGGLEWNIGTRGHSPTTVEPLHTALVTAPDGKRILRMWEYERLREVVFQVDIWLPAESPVLFAAVRIRNPNNHAVPMYWWSNAAIPERERTRVIAPADHAYGSDYATTITRVRPADHHGYDATWPVKNPHAADFFFDVRPDQQGWVVAADEDGDGLAMLSSSRLRGKKLFVWGQGPGGKRWQEWLSPGAGPYAEIQAGLAQTQFEHLSMPAGAEWAWVEAYGNGRLDAAAAHSPDWRGAVQHATERLKGLLSHRDLEDMLPTAVRDADVPPSRMILVGGGWGVVERSRRRRVGTPWVDESGTPFVNGSVTPEQEPWLALLRGSPFDGADSYVAGEDWEELLGADSGFEACFHRATMQHARQDVAAAADGYRRILAVPGVRRRTRALAHRGLGLALLAMGKIQEGLAHLRDGVETDSSDVAFLVEAVTLSIRHGDPVMARDMAESAPKEGAVVGRLRFLRAVALAQSGHQAEAAAILREGVEIPDIREGEDAIAELWERVCPGEPVPAAYRFGMH
;
A
#
# COMPACT_ATOMS: atom_id res chain seq x y z
N MET A 1 8.46 -40.15 8.53
CA MET A 1 9.81 -39.56 8.54
C MET A 1 10.25 -39.40 7.10
N THR A 2 10.03 -38.25 6.51
CA THR A 2 10.61 -37.84 5.22
C THR A 2 10.88 -36.37 5.34
N ALA A 3 12.16 -36.04 5.42
CA ALA A 3 12.64 -34.66 5.46
C ALA A 3 12.23 -33.95 4.16
N ARG A 4 11.44 -32.87 4.27
CA ARG A 4 11.21 -31.97 3.14
C ARG A 4 12.39 -31.02 3.04
N ASN A 5 13.15 -31.17 1.97
CA ASN A 5 14.17 -30.22 1.55
C ASN A 5 13.49 -28.86 1.27
N THR A 6 13.81 -27.87 2.07
CA THR A 6 13.57 -26.47 1.73
C THR A 6 14.58 -26.08 0.65
N THR A 7 14.15 -26.12 -0.61
CA THR A 7 14.93 -25.59 -1.72
C THR A 7 14.95 -24.07 -1.62
N THR A 8 16.11 -23.53 -1.27
CA THR A 8 16.46 -22.12 -1.51
C THR A 8 16.24 -21.80 -3.00
N PRO A 9 15.68 -20.63 -3.37
CA PRO A 9 15.50 -20.26 -4.79
C PRO A 9 16.85 -20.25 -5.50
N ASP A 10 16.93 -20.90 -6.64
CA ASP A 10 18.12 -20.91 -7.50
C ASP A 10 18.34 -19.51 -8.09
N MET A 11 19.32 -18.80 -7.52
CA MET A 11 19.75 -17.46 -7.91
C MET A 11 20.85 -17.56 -8.96
N SER A 12 20.53 -17.96 -10.20
CA SER A 12 21.48 -17.86 -11.30
C SER A 12 21.61 -16.41 -11.78
N ALA A 13 22.43 -15.61 -11.08
CA ALA A 13 22.85 -14.30 -11.56
C ALA A 13 23.73 -14.49 -12.81
N ARG A 14 23.29 -13.99 -13.96
CA ARG A 14 24.18 -13.80 -15.11
C ARG A 14 25.12 -12.63 -14.81
N ASN A 15 26.32 -12.93 -14.36
CA ASN A 15 27.41 -11.96 -14.26
C ASN A 15 27.82 -11.50 -15.65
N THR A 16 27.41 -10.29 -16.03
CA THR A 16 27.96 -9.58 -17.16
C THR A 16 28.66 -8.32 -16.65
N THR A 17 29.82 -8.47 -16.04
CA THR A 17 30.97 -7.54 -16.07
C THR A 17 32.08 -8.12 -15.20
N GLY A 18 33.29 -8.19 -15.73
CA GLY A 18 34.46 -8.69 -15.03
C GLY A 18 34.72 -7.92 -13.74
N ALA A 19 34.83 -8.62 -12.61
CA ALA A 19 35.18 -8.05 -11.33
C ALA A 19 36.66 -7.57 -11.38
N ASP A 20 36.84 -6.27 -11.20
CA ASP A 20 38.16 -5.66 -11.03
C ASP A 20 38.70 -6.06 -9.64
N PRO A 21 39.90 -6.65 -9.53
CA PRO A 21 40.48 -7.10 -8.26
C PRO A 21 40.72 -5.99 -7.22
N LEU A 22 40.57 -4.71 -7.58
CA LEU A 22 40.74 -3.55 -6.69
C LEU A 22 39.56 -3.33 -5.72
N TRP A 23 38.50 -4.18 -5.74
CA TRP A 23 37.25 -3.96 -4.99
C TRP A 23 37.12 -4.82 -3.70
N ALA A 24 38.18 -5.50 -3.27
CA ALA A 24 38.15 -6.20 -1.99
C ALA A 24 37.89 -5.20 -0.83
N GLY A 25 36.72 -5.32 -0.17
CA GLY A 25 36.31 -4.48 0.97
C GLY A 25 35.36 -3.32 0.64
N ARG A 26 34.77 -3.24 -0.54
CA ARG A 26 33.80 -2.19 -0.92
C ARG A 26 32.39 -2.78 -1.10
N THR A 27 31.37 -1.93 -0.86
CA THR A 27 30.00 -2.27 -1.20
C THR A 27 29.82 -2.24 -2.72
N THR A 28 29.26 -3.32 -3.27
CA THR A 28 28.83 -3.36 -4.67
C THR A 28 27.37 -2.95 -4.78
N VAL A 29 27.01 -2.27 -5.89
CA VAL A 29 25.63 -2.01 -6.27
C VAL A 29 25.47 -2.47 -7.71
N THR A 30 24.68 -3.54 -7.92
CA THR A 30 24.55 -4.20 -9.22
C THR A 30 23.08 -4.32 -9.62
N GLU A 31 22.80 -4.07 -10.89
CA GLU A 31 21.49 -4.39 -11.48
C GLU A 31 21.41 -5.91 -11.70
N SER A 32 20.23 -6.44 -11.43
CA SER A 32 19.94 -7.87 -11.49
C SER A 32 18.47 -8.09 -11.86
N THR A 33 18.06 -9.33 -11.93
CA THR A 33 16.66 -9.74 -12.01
C THR A 33 16.36 -10.76 -10.94
N LEU A 34 15.15 -10.73 -10.41
CA LEU A 34 14.64 -11.73 -9.50
C LEU A 34 13.49 -12.49 -10.17
N ARG A 35 13.56 -13.82 -10.17
CA ARG A 35 12.49 -14.66 -10.71
C ARG A 35 11.42 -14.91 -9.65
N LEU A 36 10.22 -14.37 -9.87
CA LEU A 36 9.06 -14.53 -9.00
C LEU A 36 7.92 -15.20 -9.77
N THR A 37 7.13 -16.02 -9.09
CA THR A 37 5.91 -16.62 -9.64
C THR A 37 4.72 -15.78 -9.20
N MET A 38 4.25 -14.89 -10.08
CA MET A 38 3.19 -13.94 -9.74
C MET A 38 2.24 -13.67 -10.92
N ALA A 39 1.02 -13.27 -10.62
CA ALA A 39 0.05 -12.85 -11.62
C ALA A 39 0.44 -11.50 -12.26
N HIS A 40 -0.15 -11.19 -13.41
CA HIS A 40 -0.12 -9.83 -13.95
C HIS A 40 -0.99 -8.92 -13.08
N LEU A 41 -0.54 -7.66 -12.92
CA LEU A 41 -1.36 -6.61 -12.31
C LEU A 41 -2.62 -6.32 -13.17
N GLY A 42 -2.54 -6.55 -14.47
CA GLY A 42 -3.60 -6.20 -15.40
C GLY A 42 -3.64 -4.69 -15.71
N PRO A 43 -4.57 -4.26 -16.56
CA PRO A 43 -4.81 -2.84 -16.81
C PRO A 43 -5.43 -2.17 -15.58
N LEU A 44 -5.30 -0.84 -15.47
CA LEU A 44 -5.99 -0.06 -14.45
C LEU A 44 -7.52 -0.20 -14.63
N ASN A 45 -8.23 -0.17 -13.51
CA ASN A 45 -9.68 -0.03 -13.54
C ASN A 45 -10.02 1.34 -14.15
N PRO A 46 -10.83 1.39 -15.21
CA PRO A 46 -11.07 2.63 -15.94
C PRO A 46 -12.01 3.60 -15.23
N LEU A 47 -12.59 3.21 -14.09
CA LEU A 47 -13.59 4.00 -13.39
C LEU A 47 -12.94 5.00 -12.43
N PRO A 48 -13.29 6.30 -12.47
CA PRO A 48 -12.81 7.25 -11.48
C PRO A 48 -13.38 6.95 -10.10
N VAL A 49 -12.53 6.98 -9.07
CA VAL A 49 -12.92 6.71 -7.69
C VAL A 49 -13.53 7.97 -7.08
N VAL A 50 -14.83 8.16 -7.28
CA VAL A 50 -15.56 9.39 -6.85
C VAL A 50 -16.44 9.19 -5.63
N ALA A 51 -16.90 7.98 -5.37
CA ALA A 51 -17.72 7.68 -4.20
C ALA A 51 -16.88 7.82 -2.92
N ALA A 52 -17.52 8.28 -1.85
CA ALA A 52 -16.91 8.23 -0.54
C ALA A 52 -16.84 6.76 -0.07
N ASP A 53 -15.64 6.27 0.15
CA ASP A 53 -15.36 5.03 0.88
C ASP A 53 -14.40 5.38 2.02
N PRO A 54 -14.91 6.04 3.08
CA PRO A 54 -14.05 6.45 4.18
C PRO A 54 -13.46 5.21 4.80
N VAL A 55 -12.13 5.22 4.97
CA VAL A 55 -11.45 4.25 5.82
C VAL A 55 -12.22 4.19 7.14
N HIS A 56 -12.65 3.00 7.53
CA HIS A 56 -13.58 2.78 8.64
C HIS A 56 -13.31 3.71 9.82
N PRO A 57 -14.32 4.47 10.28
CA PRO A 57 -14.18 5.31 11.46
C PRO A 57 -13.83 4.39 12.64
N TYR A 58 -12.79 4.74 13.37
CA TYR A 58 -12.47 4.05 14.61
C TYR A 58 -12.95 4.86 15.80
N THR A 59 -13.27 4.14 16.86
CA THR A 59 -13.60 4.75 18.13
C THR A 59 -12.37 4.77 19.03
N VAL A 60 -12.26 5.79 19.84
CA VAL A 60 -11.17 5.92 20.79
C VAL A 60 -11.66 5.44 22.16
N GLY A 61 -11.03 4.39 22.65
CA GLY A 61 -11.31 3.82 23.95
C GLY A 61 -10.53 4.50 25.09
N GLN A 62 -10.50 3.83 26.24
CA GLN A 62 -9.87 4.37 27.45
C GLN A 62 -8.34 4.50 27.30
N GLY A 63 -7.78 5.56 27.91
CA GLY A 63 -6.35 5.78 28.04
C GLY A 63 -5.65 6.32 26.81
N VAL A 64 -6.39 6.69 25.75
CA VAL A 64 -5.83 7.30 24.55
C VAL A 64 -5.80 8.83 24.70
N PRO A 65 -4.64 9.50 24.51
CA PRO A 65 -4.51 10.94 24.64
C PRO A 65 -5.41 11.72 23.67
N GLU A 66 -5.90 12.91 24.08
CA GLU A 66 -6.73 13.79 23.23
C GLU A 66 -5.99 14.24 21.97
N GLU A 67 -4.68 14.46 22.06
CA GLU A 67 -3.83 14.86 20.93
C GLU A 67 -3.83 13.78 19.83
N LEU A 68 -3.73 12.49 20.20
CA LEU A 68 -3.83 11.38 19.26
C LEU A 68 -5.22 11.36 18.61
N GLN A 69 -6.28 11.58 19.38
CA GLN A 69 -7.64 11.64 18.86
C GLN A 69 -7.84 12.78 17.85
N ALA A 70 -7.25 13.95 18.11
CA ALA A 70 -7.31 15.09 17.20
C ALA A 70 -6.55 14.80 15.90
N SER A 71 -5.33 14.28 16.00
CA SER A 71 -4.48 13.92 14.85
C SER A 71 -5.11 12.82 13.98
N ALA A 72 -5.87 11.94 14.60
CA ALA A 72 -6.56 10.85 13.93
C ALA A 72 -7.80 11.31 13.12
N ARG A 73 -8.42 12.40 13.50
CA ARG A 73 -9.51 13.04 12.75
C ARG A 73 -9.01 13.96 11.64
N PHE A 74 -7.73 14.34 11.71
CA PHE A 74 -7.10 15.22 10.74
C PHE A 74 -6.65 14.45 9.51
N GLY A 75 -6.91 15.01 8.33
CA GLY A 75 -6.29 14.56 7.08
C GLY A 75 -6.87 13.32 6.43
N GLY A 76 -7.99 12.79 6.92
CA GLY A 76 -8.74 11.75 6.21
C GLY A 76 -9.12 12.21 4.80
N VAL A 77 -9.15 11.27 3.85
CA VAL A 77 -9.61 11.51 2.48
C VAL A 77 -10.89 10.73 2.23
N PRO A 78 -11.84 11.30 1.45
CA PRO A 78 -13.09 10.58 1.14
C PRO A 78 -12.87 9.41 0.18
N ASN A 79 -11.85 9.48 -0.67
CA ASN A 79 -11.51 8.50 -1.68
C ASN A 79 -10.05 8.68 -2.13
N VAL A 80 -9.58 7.81 -3.02
CA VAL A 80 -8.21 7.85 -3.56
C VAL A 80 -8.10 8.60 -4.90
N TYR A 81 -9.13 9.33 -5.32
CA TYR A 81 -9.04 10.20 -6.50
C TYR A 81 -7.84 11.17 -6.37
N PRO A 82 -6.99 11.35 -7.38
CA PRO A 82 -7.17 11.01 -8.79
C PRO A 82 -6.54 9.67 -9.22
N TYR A 83 -6.21 8.79 -8.30
CA TYR A 83 -5.73 7.44 -8.64
C TYR A 83 -6.88 6.57 -9.14
N LEU A 84 -6.56 5.66 -10.07
CA LEU A 84 -7.43 4.56 -10.49
C LEU A 84 -7.11 3.29 -9.70
N GLN A 85 -8.10 2.42 -9.52
CA GLN A 85 -7.92 1.13 -8.84
C GLN A 85 -7.07 0.17 -9.69
N GLN A 86 -6.44 -0.79 -9.01
CA GLN A 86 -5.58 -1.83 -9.57
C GLN A 86 -6.18 -3.20 -9.18
N ASP A 87 -7.34 -3.53 -9.71
CA ASP A 87 -8.16 -4.68 -9.32
C ASP A 87 -8.36 -5.71 -10.46
N ASN A 88 -7.64 -5.55 -11.59
CA ASN A 88 -7.74 -6.43 -12.74
C ASN A 88 -6.72 -7.58 -12.75
N TYR A 89 -6.20 -7.95 -11.59
CA TYR A 89 -5.32 -9.11 -11.45
C TYR A 89 -6.12 -10.40 -11.23
N SER A 90 -5.55 -11.52 -11.67
CA SER A 90 -6.07 -12.86 -11.39
C SER A 90 -5.20 -13.59 -10.36
N ARG A 91 -5.57 -14.84 -10.05
CA ARG A 91 -4.73 -15.75 -9.25
C ARG A 91 -3.85 -16.64 -10.14
N GLU A 92 -3.89 -16.48 -11.45
CA GLU A 92 -3.07 -17.21 -12.41
C GLU A 92 -1.64 -16.68 -12.39
N ALA A 93 -0.81 -17.30 -11.57
CA ALA A 93 0.58 -16.91 -11.40
C ALA A 93 1.49 -17.66 -12.40
N ALA A 94 2.45 -16.95 -12.98
CA ALA A 94 3.48 -17.47 -13.86
C ALA A 94 4.87 -16.95 -13.46
N PRO A 95 5.96 -17.69 -13.78
CA PRO A 95 7.31 -17.19 -13.56
C PRO A 95 7.60 -15.91 -14.34
N ARG A 96 8.12 -14.88 -13.65
CA ARG A 96 8.46 -13.57 -14.21
C ARG A 96 9.82 -13.12 -13.75
N GLU A 97 10.55 -12.47 -14.64
CA GLU A 97 11.78 -11.73 -14.33
C GLU A 97 11.41 -10.32 -13.87
N VAL A 98 11.67 -10.01 -12.59
CA VAL A 98 11.42 -8.70 -11.99
C VAL A 98 12.75 -7.95 -11.87
N PRO A 99 12.86 -6.73 -12.40
CA PRO A 99 14.07 -5.92 -12.24
C PRO A 99 14.41 -5.73 -10.76
N ALA A 100 15.67 -5.94 -10.42
CA ALA A 100 16.19 -5.84 -9.06
C ALA A 100 17.50 -5.07 -9.02
N VAL A 101 17.78 -4.45 -7.87
CA VAL A 101 19.10 -3.89 -7.56
C VAL A 101 19.63 -4.54 -6.30
N VAL A 102 20.85 -5.07 -6.36
CA VAL A 102 21.51 -5.73 -5.24
C VAL A 102 22.61 -4.83 -4.69
N LEU A 103 22.52 -4.51 -3.40
CA LEU A 103 23.59 -3.89 -2.63
C LEU A 103 24.24 -4.98 -1.77
N GLU A 104 25.56 -5.14 -1.85
CA GLU A 104 26.25 -6.22 -1.14
C GLU A 104 27.61 -5.78 -0.62
N ASN A 105 27.88 -6.12 0.64
CA ASN A 105 29.19 -6.04 1.27
C ASN A 105 29.60 -7.39 1.90
N SER A 106 30.63 -7.42 2.74
CA SER A 106 31.07 -8.65 3.42
C SER A 106 30.06 -9.20 4.45
N LYS A 107 29.11 -8.38 4.94
CA LYS A 107 28.17 -8.70 6.03
C LYS A 107 26.75 -8.90 5.56
N LEU A 108 26.27 -8.06 4.64
CA LEU A 108 24.88 -8.03 4.19
C LEU A 108 24.80 -8.17 2.67
N LYS A 109 23.71 -8.80 2.24
CA LYS A 109 23.18 -8.73 0.87
C LYS A 109 21.75 -8.23 0.91
N VAL A 110 21.45 -7.20 0.12
CA VAL A 110 20.15 -6.52 0.07
C VAL A 110 19.65 -6.53 -1.35
N THR A 111 18.43 -7.01 -1.57
CA THR A 111 17.77 -6.98 -2.89
C THR A 111 16.61 -6.00 -2.85
N VAL A 112 16.60 -5.04 -3.76
CA VAL A 112 15.55 -4.02 -3.90
C VAL A 112 14.81 -4.24 -5.21
N LEU A 113 13.48 -4.06 -5.22
CA LEU A 113 12.59 -4.19 -6.38
C LEU A 113 12.04 -2.81 -6.80
N PRO A 114 12.76 -2.05 -7.65
CA PRO A 114 12.37 -0.69 -8.01
C PRO A 114 11.02 -0.61 -8.74
N SER A 115 10.66 -1.65 -9.50
CA SER A 115 9.39 -1.73 -10.25
C SER A 115 8.18 -2.12 -9.41
N LEU A 116 8.39 -2.46 -8.14
CA LEU A 116 7.35 -2.87 -7.19
C LEU A 116 7.42 -2.01 -5.92
N GLY A 117 7.17 -0.71 -6.07
CA GLY A 117 7.15 0.26 -4.97
C GLY A 117 8.51 0.55 -4.34
N GLY A 118 9.62 0.16 -4.97
CA GLY A 118 10.95 0.31 -4.39
C GLY A 118 11.18 -0.58 -3.17
N ARG A 119 10.45 -1.68 -3.04
CA ARG A 119 10.45 -2.59 -1.89
C ARG A 119 11.82 -3.23 -1.67
N ILE A 120 12.34 -3.20 -0.44
CA ILE A 120 13.46 -4.05 -0.06
C ILE A 120 12.90 -5.46 0.09
N TRP A 121 13.27 -6.36 -0.83
CA TRP A 121 12.74 -7.72 -0.86
C TRP A 121 13.52 -8.67 0.03
N GLU A 122 14.86 -8.60 -0.01
CA GLU A 122 15.73 -9.44 0.78
C GLU A 122 16.71 -8.59 1.60
N LEU A 123 16.95 -9.00 2.83
CA LEU A 123 18.00 -8.51 3.71
C LEU A 123 18.66 -9.71 4.38
N LEU A 124 19.70 -10.25 3.72
CA LEU A 124 20.43 -11.44 4.18
C LEU A 124 21.61 -11.02 5.04
N ASP A 125 21.64 -11.46 6.29
CA ASP A 125 22.86 -11.44 7.12
C ASP A 125 23.78 -12.61 6.71
N LYS A 126 24.84 -12.30 5.97
CA LYS A 126 25.81 -13.31 5.46
C LYS A 126 26.61 -13.96 6.57
N THR A 127 26.68 -13.36 7.75
CA THR A 127 27.46 -13.89 8.88
C THR A 127 26.73 -14.99 9.64
N THR A 128 25.39 -14.95 9.65
CA THR A 128 24.54 -16.00 10.23
C THR A 128 23.86 -16.85 9.16
N GLY A 129 23.86 -16.40 7.90
CA GLY A 129 23.10 -17.00 6.81
C GLY A 129 21.59 -16.80 6.92
N LYS A 130 21.11 -15.91 7.80
CA LYS A 130 19.69 -15.68 8.04
C LYS A 130 19.12 -14.56 7.18
N GLN A 131 17.99 -14.83 6.51
CA GLN A 131 17.14 -13.82 5.91
C GLN A 131 16.33 -13.14 7.02
N LEU A 132 16.48 -11.81 7.13
CA LEU A 132 15.87 -11.04 8.21
C LEU A 132 14.42 -10.60 7.90
N LEU A 133 14.04 -10.61 6.61
CA LEU A 133 12.69 -10.31 6.15
C LEU A 133 11.95 -11.60 5.78
N HIS A 134 10.64 -11.63 5.95
CA HIS A 134 9.82 -12.68 5.32
C HIS A 134 9.77 -12.41 3.83
N THR A 135 10.23 -13.38 3.05
CA THR A 135 10.22 -13.35 1.58
C THR A 135 9.85 -14.72 1.02
N HIS A 136 9.32 -14.72 -0.18
CA HIS A 136 8.93 -15.96 -0.86
C HIS A 136 8.99 -15.80 -2.39
N SER A 137 8.98 -16.93 -3.11
CA SER A 137 9.11 -16.93 -4.57
C SER A 137 7.79 -16.75 -5.33
N ALA A 138 6.65 -16.72 -4.61
CA ALA A 138 5.31 -16.72 -5.21
C ALA A 138 4.38 -15.66 -4.61
N PRO A 139 4.72 -14.35 -4.69
CA PRO A 139 3.86 -13.29 -4.18
C PRO A 139 2.54 -13.25 -4.95
N GLN A 140 1.44 -13.22 -4.19
CA GLN A 140 0.10 -13.15 -4.71
C GLN A 140 -0.49 -11.76 -4.48
N LEU A 141 -1.05 -11.18 -5.55
CA LEU A 141 -1.78 -9.91 -5.43
C LEU A 141 -3.10 -10.11 -4.68
N ALA A 142 -3.44 -9.16 -3.83
CA ALA A 142 -4.66 -9.16 -3.03
C ALA A 142 -5.11 -7.72 -2.71
N ASN A 143 -6.35 -7.54 -2.26
CA ASN A 143 -6.96 -6.24 -1.99
C ASN A 143 -6.64 -5.75 -0.57
N LEU A 144 -5.43 -5.20 -0.38
CA LEU A 144 -4.99 -4.62 0.89
C LEU A 144 -4.46 -3.18 0.74
N ALA A 145 -4.13 -2.73 -0.49
CA ALA A 145 -3.64 -1.37 -0.69
C ALA A 145 -4.78 -0.38 -0.99
N LEU A 146 -4.46 0.91 -0.87
CA LEU A 146 -5.39 2.02 -1.19
C LEU A 146 -5.95 1.93 -2.62
N ARG A 147 -5.19 1.34 -3.55
CA ARG A 147 -5.61 1.08 -4.93
C ARG A 147 -5.88 -0.40 -5.19
N ASN A 148 -6.21 -1.18 -4.19
CA ASN A 148 -6.48 -2.60 -4.20
C ASN A 148 -5.20 -3.46 -4.19
N ALA A 149 -4.46 -3.56 -5.29
CA ALA A 149 -3.35 -4.50 -5.43
C ALA A 149 -2.22 -4.28 -4.43
N TRP A 150 -1.93 -5.32 -3.68
CA TRP A 150 -0.83 -5.42 -2.73
C TRP A 150 -0.28 -6.85 -2.71
N PHE A 151 0.94 -7.06 -2.24
CA PHE A 151 1.52 -8.38 -2.00
C PHE A 151 2.35 -8.41 -0.72
N ALA A 152 2.39 -9.56 -0.06
CA ALA A 152 3.10 -9.76 1.20
C ALA A 152 4.60 -9.92 1.01
N GLY A 153 5.37 -9.58 2.04
CA GLY A 153 6.82 -9.82 2.13
C GLY A 153 7.69 -8.59 1.90
N GLY A 154 8.93 -8.68 2.34
CA GLY A 154 9.90 -7.61 2.24
C GLY A 154 9.65 -6.42 3.19
N LEU A 155 10.21 -5.26 2.84
CA LEU A 155 9.99 -3.99 3.52
C LEU A 155 9.49 -2.96 2.51
N GLU A 156 8.35 -2.34 2.78
CA GLU A 156 7.69 -1.37 1.92
C GLU A 156 7.61 0.04 2.52
N TRP A 157 7.29 1.02 1.67
CA TRP A 157 7.18 2.43 1.99
C TRP A 157 5.74 2.90 1.80
N ASN A 158 5.08 3.34 2.86
CA ASN A 158 3.68 3.75 2.82
C ASN A 158 3.55 5.26 3.05
N ILE A 159 3.04 5.96 2.03
CA ILE A 159 2.82 7.42 2.01
C ILE A 159 1.42 7.73 1.48
N GLY A 160 0.94 8.95 1.73
CA GLY A 160 -0.32 9.48 1.23
C GLY A 160 -1.39 9.56 2.31
N THR A 161 -1.98 8.47 2.66
CA THR A 161 -2.97 8.37 3.75
C THR A 161 -2.89 6.98 4.40
N ARG A 162 -3.68 6.74 5.45
CA ARG A 162 -3.74 5.46 6.16
C ARG A 162 -3.96 4.31 5.19
N GLY A 163 -3.09 3.32 5.22
CA GLY A 163 -3.11 2.13 4.38
C GLY A 163 -1.82 1.94 3.60
N HIS A 164 -1.77 0.87 2.79
CA HIS A 164 -0.64 0.62 1.91
C HIS A 164 -0.64 1.60 0.73
N SER A 165 0.55 2.13 0.40
CA SER A 165 0.74 3.22 -0.55
C SER A 165 0.06 2.98 -1.91
N PRO A 166 -0.46 4.05 -2.55
CA PRO A 166 -0.93 3.97 -3.93
C PRO A 166 0.14 3.51 -4.93
N THR A 167 1.42 3.61 -4.57
CA THR A 167 2.57 3.24 -5.43
C THR A 167 3.20 1.90 -5.07
N THR A 168 2.61 1.11 -4.15
CA THR A 168 3.23 -0.11 -3.60
C THR A 168 3.54 -1.20 -4.63
N VAL A 169 2.85 -1.21 -5.78
CA VAL A 169 3.08 -2.13 -6.92
C VAL A 169 3.46 -1.39 -8.20
N GLU A 170 3.86 -0.12 -8.11
CA GLU A 170 4.27 0.70 -9.26
C GLU A 170 5.79 0.92 -9.30
N PRO A 171 6.34 1.16 -10.50
CA PRO A 171 7.74 1.54 -10.62
C PRO A 171 7.98 2.93 -10.01
N LEU A 172 9.07 3.08 -9.26
CA LEU A 172 9.58 4.35 -8.80
C LEU A 172 10.74 4.81 -9.71
N HIS A 173 10.88 6.12 -9.91
CA HIS A 173 12.12 6.66 -10.45
C HIS A 173 13.27 6.15 -9.60
N THR A 174 14.28 5.55 -10.24
CA THR A 174 15.39 4.92 -9.52
C THR A 174 16.71 5.25 -10.19
N ALA A 175 17.69 5.63 -9.38
CA ALA A 175 19.02 6.00 -9.88
C ALA A 175 20.14 5.60 -8.92
N LEU A 176 21.35 5.51 -9.46
CA LEU A 176 22.58 5.52 -8.67
C LEU A 176 23.03 6.96 -8.46
N VAL A 177 23.44 7.24 -7.24
CA VAL A 177 24.08 8.49 -6.84
C VAL A 177 25.43 8.17 -6.23
N THR A 178 26.45 8.98 -6.54
CA THR A 178 27.74 8.95 -5.85
C THR A 178 27.86 10.23 -5.05
N ALA A 179 27.79 10.11 -3.73
CA ALA A 179 27.94 11.25 -2.82
C ALA A 179 29.37 11.82 -2.88
N PRO A 180 29.60 13.06 -2.40
CA PRO A 180 30.93 13.69 -2.44
C PRO A 180 32.03 12.92 -1.70
N ASP A 181 31.67 12.14 -0.68
CA ASP A 181 32.58 11.26 0.06
C ASP A 181 32.85 9.90 -0.62
N GLY A 182 32.26 9.68 -1.80
CA GLY A 182 32.38 8.44 -2.57
C GLY A 182 31.35 7.36 -2.17
N LYS A 183 30.44 7.63 -1.24
CA LYS A 183 29.36 6.73 -0.85
C LYS A 183 28.42 6.49 -2.05
N ARG A 184 28.09 5.23 -2.30
CA ARG A 184 27.13 4.84 -3.34
C ARG A 184 25.74 4.70 -2.74
N ILE A 185 24.78 5.39 -3.34
CA ILE A 185 23.40 5.46 -2.89
C ILE A 185 22.49 4.94 -4.02
N LEU A 186 21.58 4.04 -3.70
CA LEU A 186 20.42 3.73 -4.52
C LEU A 186 19.31 4.69 -4.13
N ARG A 187 18.98 5.61 -5.00
CA ARG A 187 17.91 6.60 -4.80
C ARG A 187 16.67 6.21 -5.54
N MET A 188 15.52 6.31 -4.86
CA MET A 188 14.19 6.14 -5.43
C MET A 188 13.33 7.34 -5.06
N TRP A 189 12.45 7.80 -5.97
CA TRP A 189 11.54 8.92 -5.70
C TRP A 189 10.29 8.86 -6.56
N GLU A 190 9.23 9.53 -6.10
CA GLU A 190 8.01 9.71 -6.88
C GLU A 190 7.22 10.94 -6.38
N TYR A 191 6.25 11.36 -7.18
CA TYR A 191 5.26 12.37 -6.84
C TYR A 191 3.98 11.68 -6.31
N GLU A 192 3.67 11.94 -5.03
CA GLU A 192 2.46 11.40 -4.39
C GLU A 192 1.29 12.36 -4.62
N ARG A 193 0.24 11.86 -5.28
CA ARG A 193 -0.83 12.68 -5.88
C ARG A 193 -1.96 13.05 -4.93
N LEU A 194 -2.15 12.34 -3.80
CA LEU A 194 -3.17 12.67 -2.81
C LEU A 194 -2.81 13.90 -1.99
N ARG A 195 -1.52 14.07 -1.69
CA ARG A 195 -0.97 15.17 -0.88
C ARG A 195 -0.18 16.18 -1.70
N GLU A 196 0.02 15.89 -2.98
CA GLU A 196 0.82 16.72 -3.91
C GLU A 196 2.23 16.98 -3.37
N VAL A 197 2.91 15.93 -2.91
CA VAL A 197 4.26 16.00 -2.34
C VAL A 197 5.23 15.11 -3.13
N VAL A 198 6.52 15.43 -3.02
CA VAL A 198 7.57 14.58 -3.57
C VAL A 198 8.25 13.84 -2.42
N PHE A 199 8.28 12.51 -2.49
CA PHE A 199 9.06 11.69 -1.57
C PHE A 199 10.29 11.08 -2.25
N GLN A 200 11.31 10.82 -1.45
CA GLN A 200 12.59 10.25 -1.85
C GLN A 200 13.05 9.27 -0.79
N VAL A 201 13.59 8.14 -1.21
CA VAL A 201 14.23 7.13 -0.37
C VAL A 201 15.64 6.88 -0.91
N ASP A 202 16.64 7.17 -0.12
CA ASP A 202 18.06 6.95 -0.40
C ASP A 202 18.56 5.77 0.42
N ILE A 203 18.94 4.67 -0.23
CA ILE A 203 19.43 3.45 0.42
C ILE A 203 20.93 3.33 0.21
N TRP A 204 21.70 3.10 1.27
CA TRP A 204 23.13 2.82 1.18
C TRP A 204 23.57 1.78 2.20
N LEU A 205 24.60 1.06 1.83
CA LEU A 205 25.23 0.03 2.65
C LEU A 205 26.73 0.36 2.77
N PRO A 206 27.24 0.85 3.93
CA PRO A 206 28.67 1.10 4.09
C PRO A 206 29.49 -0.20 3.99
N ALA A 207 30.76 -0.07 3.55
CA ALA A 207 31.69 -1.20 3.58
C ALA A 207 31.79 -1.79 4.99
N GLU A 208 31.81 -3.12 5.12
CA GLU A 208 31.90 -3.86 6.38
C GLU A 208 30.77 -3.58 7.41
N SER A 209 29.74 -2.78 7.06
CA SER A 209 28.62 -2.50 7.96
C SER A 209 27.68 -3.72 8.08
N PRO A 210 27.30 -4.12 9.31
CA PRO A 210 26.21 -5.08 9.52
C PRO A 210 24.83 -4.43 9.49
N VAL A 211 24.74 -3.14 9.08
CA VAL A 211 23.52 -2.32 9.07
C VAL A 211 23.36 -1.66 7.71
N LEU A 212 22.17 -1.81 7.15
CA LEU A 212 21.68 -1.06 5.97
C LEU A 212 21.04 0.24 6.45
N PHE A 213 21.24 1.33 5.72
CA PHE A 213 20.63 2.62 6.01
C PHE A 213 19.67 3.04 4.91
N ALA A 214 18.57 3.71 5.31
CA ALA A 214 17.65 4.40 4.42
C ALA A 214 17.41 5.81 4.95
N ALA A 215 17.67 6.82 4.13
CA ALA A 215 17.24 8.19 4.41
C ALA A 215 15.98 8.48 3.61
N VAL A 216 14.96 8.96 4.27
CA VAL A 216 13.72 9.39 3.63
C VAL A 216 13.63 10.90 3.67
N ARG A 217 13.18 11.50 2.56
CA ARG A 217 12.89 12.90 2.47
C ARG A 217 11.52 13.11 1.84
N ILE A 218 10.68 13.95 2.44
CA ILE A 218 9.40 14.39 1.88
C ILE A 218 9.45 15.91 1.74
N ARG A 219 9.02 16.42 0.58
CA ARG A 219 8.98 17.86 0.28
C ARG A 219 7.56 18.27 -0.08
N ASN A 220 7.04 19.27 0.63
CA ASN A 220 5.75 19.86 0.37
C ASN A 220 5.92 21.15 -0.46
N PRO A 221 5.70 21.14 -1.78
CA PRO A 221 5.81 22.35 -2.60
C PRO A 221 4.56 23.24 -2.53
N ASN A 222 3.52 22.84 -1.76
CA ASN A 222 2.28 23.58 -1.68
C ASN A 222 2.44 24.84 -0.82
N ASN A 223 1.60 25.85 -1.07
CA ASN A 223 1.49 27.08 -0.29
C ASN A 223 0.65 26.93 0.98
N HIS A 224 0.22 25.71 1.29
CA HIS A 224 -0.56 25.34 2.47
C HIS A 224 0.02 24.10 3.16
N ALA A 225 -0.37 23.89 4.40
CA ALA A 225 -0.01 22.68 5.12
C ALA A 225 -0.79 21.47 4.59
N VAL A 226 -0.12 20.31 4.51
CA VAL A 226 -0.73 19.04 4.06
C VAL A 226 -0.72 18.01 5.19
N PRO A 227 -1.76 17.17 5.31
CA PRO A 227 -1.76 16.03 6.22
C PRO A 227 -0.76 15.00 5.75
N MET A 228 0.29 14.74 6.54
CA MET A 228 1.36 13.83 6.16
C MET A 228 1.26 12.51 6.90
N TYR A 229 1.43 11.43 6.13
CA TYR A 229 1.45 10.05 6.57
C TYR A 229 2.69 9.36 6.01
N TRP A 230 3.38 8.58 6.85
CA TRP A 230 4.47 7.69 6.44
C TRP A 230 4.62 6.54 7.42
N TRP A 231 4.76 5.32 6.86
CA TRP A 231 5.12 4.10 7.59
C TRP A 231 6.01 3.21 6.73
N SER A 232 7.14 2.79 7.30
CA SER A 232 7.99 1.73 6.77
C SER A 232 7.52 0.42 7.39
N ASN A 233 7.10 -0.54 6.55
CA ASN A 233 6.47 -1.79 6.98
C ASN A 233 7.35 -2.99 6.57
N ALA A 234 7.84 -3.75 7.54
CA ALA A 234 8.67 -4.92 7.32
C ALA A 234 7.96 -6.21 7.74
N ALA A 235 7.79 -7.13 6.80
CA ALA A 235 7.34 -8.49 7.08
C ALA A 235 8.51 -9.29 7.68
N ILE A 236 8.25 -9.97 8.79
CA ILE A 236 9.22 -10.81 9.51
C ILE A 236 8.71 -12.25 9.62
N PRO A 237 9.59 -13.27 9.57
CA PRO A 237 9.14 -14.66 9.76
C PRO A 237 8.49 -14.83 11.14
N GLU A 238 7.29 -15.41 11.17
CA GLU A 238 6.63 -15.85 12.39
C GLU A 238 7.00 -17.31 12.65
N ARG A 239 7.78 -17.55 13.69
CA ARG A 239 8.17 -18.87 14.16
C ARG A 239 7.68 -19.07 15.58
N GLU A 240 7.67 -20.31 16.06
CA GLU A 240 7.22 -20.64 17.42
C GLU A 240 7.92 -19.78 18.50
N ARG A 241 9.19 -19.45 18.28
CA ARG A 241 10.00 -18.65 19.21
C ARG A 241 10.29 -17.23 18.71
N THR A 242 9.60 -16.75 17.71
CA THR A 242 9.70 -15.33 17.33
C THR A 242 9.06 -14.46 18.41
N ARG A 243 9.81 -13.52 18.95
CA ARG A 243 9.34 -12.49 19.89
C ARG A 243 9.67 -11.09 19.37
N VAL A 244 8.73 -10.15 19.49
CA VAL A 244 8.94 -8.75 19.12
C VAL A 244 9.12 -7.91 20.38
N ILE A 245 10.18 -7.12 20.42
CA ILE A 245 10.54 -6.27 21.56
C ILE A 245 10.64 -4.82 21.09
N ALA A 246 10.12 -3.89 21.89
CA ALA A 246 10.20 -2.45 21.69
C ALA A 246 10.41 -1.74 23.04
N PRO A 247 10.96 -0.51 23.10
CA PRO A 247 11.30 0.16 24.36
C PRO A 247 10.07 0.82 25.00
N ALA A 248 9.03 0.02 25.26
CA ALA A 248 7.77 0.50 25.85
C ALA A 248 7.08 -0.57 26.70
N ASP A 249 6.47 -0.17 27.81
CA ASP A 249 5.63 -1.05 28.64
C ASP A 249 4.18 -1.13 28.12
N HIS A 250 3.75 -0.14 27.37
CA HIS A 250 2.38 -0.01 26.84
C HIS A 250 2.38 0.17 25.32
N ALA A 251 1.22 -0.07 24.75
CA ALA A 251 0.90 0.21 23.35
C ALA A 251 -0.53 0.73 23.21
N TYR A 252 -0.84 1.34 22.08
CA TYR A 252 -2.22 1.55 21.64
C TYR A 252 -2.58 0.33 20.79
N GLY A 253 -3.50 -0.49 21.29
CA GLY A 253 -3.91 -1.75 20.67
C GLY A 253 -5.23 -1.64 19.94
N SER A 254 -5.36 -2.36 18.84
CA SER A 254 -6.61 -2.57 18.13
C SER A 254 -6.68 -4.05 17.73
N ASP A 255 -7.64 -4.78 18.27
CA ASP A 255 -7.86 -6.22 17.99
C ASP A 255 -8.59 -6.40 16.63
N TYR A 256 -8.03 -5.79 15.57
CA TYR A 256 -8.65 -5.69 14.25
C TYR A 256 -10.09 -5.11 14.28
N ALA A 257 -10.45 -4.55 15.42
CA ALA A 257 -11.70 -3.82 15.62
C ALA A 257 -11.51 -2.34 15.31
N THR A 258 -12.61 -1.61 15.32
CA THR A 258 -12.61 -0.17 15.10
C THR A 258 -12.22 0.64 16.34
N THR A 259 -11.87 -0.02 17.44
CA THR A 259 -11.60 0.63 18.73
C THR A 259 -10.11 0.53 19.08
N ILE A 260 -9.50 1.68 19.37
CA ILE A 260 -8.15 1.77 19.90
C ILE A 260 -8.21 1.96 21.40
N THR A 261 -7.43 1.16 22.15
CA THR A 261 -7.30 1.26 23.59
C THR A 261 -5.83 1.22 24.01
N ARG A 262 -5.52 1.75 25.19
CA ARG A 262 -4.17 1.61 25.76
C ARG A 262 -4.04 0.26 26.45
N VAL A 263 -3.12 -0.56 26.00
CA VAL A 263 -2.91 -1.95 26.44
C VAL A 263 -1.46 -2.19 26.91
N ARG A 264 -1.23 -3.35 27.51
CA ARG A 264 0.13 -3.86 27.82
C ARG A 264 0.38 -5.09 26.95
N PRO A 265 1.19 -5.01 25.88
CA PRO A 265 1.39 -6.15 24.98
C PRO A 265 1.96 -7.40 25.66
N ALA A 266 2.85 -7.23 26.64
CA ALA A 266 3.42 -8.35 27.40
C ALA A 266 2.43 -9.02 28.40
N ASP A 267 1.22 -8.45 28.57
CA ASP A 267 0.14 -9.00 29.40
C ASP A 267 -1.21 -8.54 28.81
N HIS A 268 -1.51 -9.00 27.60
CA HIS A 268 -2.70 -8.65 26.84
C HIS A 268 -3.76 -9.75 27.04
N HIS A 269 -4.86 -9.44 27.74
CA HIS A 269 -5.92 -10.41 28.04
C HIS A 269 -5.40 -11.74 28.64
N GLY A 270 -4.31 -11.68 29.45
CA GLY A 270 -3.74 -12.85 30.12
C GLY A 270 -2.73 -13.65 29.26
N TYR A 271 -2.32 -13.15 28.12
CA TYR A 271 -1.23 -13.72 27.32
C TYR A 271 -0.22 -12.64 26.91
N ASP A 272 0.98 -13.06 26.54
CA ASP A 272 2.05 -12.18 26.04
C ASP A 272 1.93 -12.04 24.51
N ALA A 273 1.29 -10.95 24.04
CA ALA A 273 1.06 -10.65 22.64
C ALA A 273 2.34 -10.30 21.86
N THR A 274 3.45 -10.08 22.55
CA THR A 274 4.76 -9.83 21.91
C THR A 274 5.32 -11.08 21.19
N TRP A 275 4.71 -12.23 21.42
CA TRP A 275 4.92 -13.47 20.67
C TRP A 275 3.80 -13.59 19.61
N PRO A 276 4.08 -13.36 18.32
CA PRO A 276 3.05 -13.42 17.28
C PRO A 276 2.19 -14.68 17.33
N VAL A 277 2.77 -15.84 17.55
CA VAL A 277 2.08 -17.14 17.65
C VAL A 277 1.10 -17.26 18.83
N LYS A 278 1.11 -16.36 19.80
CA LYS A 278 0.20 -16.39 20.95
C LYS A 278 -1.07 -15.58 20.73
N ASN A 279 -1.14 -14.81 19.67
CA ASN A 279 -2.30 -13.98 19.37
C ASN A 279 -3.39 -14.82 18.72
N PRO A 280 -4.59 -14.94 19.31
CA PRO A 280 -5.68 -15.74 18.73
C PRO A 280 -6.27 -15.10 17.46
N HIS A 281 -6.30 -13.76 17.40
CA HIS A 281 -6.90 -12.96 16.35
C HIS A 281 -5.88 -11.97 15.77
N ALA A 282 -6.22 -11.37 14.64
CA ALA A 282 -5.41 -10.29 14.07
C ALA A 282 -5.43 -9.06 15.01
N ALA A 283 -4.29 -8.42 15.17
CA ALA A 283 -4.16 -7.28 16.06
C ALA A 283 -3.01 -6.35 15.67
N ASP A 284 -3.20 -5.06 15.99
CA ASP A 284 -2.20 -4.01 15.91
C ASP A 284 -1.76 -3.60 17.32
N PHE A 285 -0.46 -3.44 17.52
CA PHE A 285 0.13 -2.91 18.76
C PHE A 285 1.09 -1.77 18.42
N PHE A 286 0.66 -0.53 18.60
CA PHE A 286 1.47 0.68 18.43
C PHE A 286 2.18 0.99 19.75
N PHE A 287 3.44 0.62 19.87
CA PHE A 287 4.21 0.78 21.11
C PHE A 287 4.34 2.24 21.52
N ASP A 288 4.01 2.55 22.77
CA ASP A 288 4.05 3.89 23.37
C ASP A 288 5.50 4.26 23.76
N VAL A 289 6.37 4.41 22.75
CA VAL A 289 7.77 4.75 22.92
C VAL A 289 7.90 6.21 23.34
N ARG A 290 8.57 6.48 24.46
CA ARG A 290 8.74 7.84 24.96
C ARG A 290 9.64 8.67 24.05
N PRO A 291 9.37 9.99 23.89
CA PRO A 291 10.18 10.87 23.03
C PRO A 291 11.66 10.99 23.40
N ASP A 292 12.01 10.72 24.66
CA ASP A 292 13.40 10.76 25.17
C ASP A 292 14.17 9.44 24.97
N GLN A 293 13.52 8.43 24.40
CA GLN A 293 14.13 7.13 24.10
C GLN A 293 14.45 7.00 22.62
N GLN A 294 15.49 6.22 22.31
CA GLN A 294 15.74 5.81 20.93
C GLN A 294 14.55 4.98 20.40
N GLY A 295 14.04 5.36 19.24
CA GLY A 295 12.98 4.63 18.57
C GLY A 295 13.51 3.38 17.86
N TRP A 296 13.18 2.18 18.38
CA TRP A 296 13.50 0.91 17.75
C TRP A 296 12.39 -0.13 17.98
N VAL A 297 12.36 -1.13 17.12
CA VAL A 297 11.62 -2.38 17.29
C VAL A 297 12.48 -3.51 16.74
N VAL A 298 12.52 -4.65 17.42
CA VAL A 298 13.32 -5.80 17.01
C VAL A 298 12.52 -7.09 17.15
N ALA A 299 12.67 -7.97 16.15
CA ALA A 299 12.26 -9.36 16.24
C ALA A 299 13.46 -10.21 16.71
N ALA A 300 13.20 -11.25 17.49
CA ALA A 300 14.20 -12.23 17.90
C ALA A 300 13.62 -13.65 17.70
N ASP A 301 14.32 -14.47 16.94
CA ASP A 301 14.01 -15.90 16.78
C ASP A 301 14.63 -16.75 17.91
N GLU A 302 14.60 -18.06 17.77
CA GLU A 302 15.12 -19.02 18.74
C GLU A 302 16.60 -18.80 19.12
N ASP A 303 17.39 -18.22 18.20
CA ASP A 303 18.82 -17.93 18.42
C ASP A 303 19.07 -16.48 18.86
N GLY A 304 18.01 -15.67 18.95
CA GLY A 304 18.10 -14.23 19.24
C GLY A 304 18.40 -13.37 18.00
N ASP A 305 18.44 -13.97 16.81
CA ASP A 305 18.60 -13.30 15.53
C ASP A 305 17.24 -12.79 15.00
N GLY A 306 17.27 -11.73 14.22
CA GLY A 306 16.10 -11.20 13.54
C GLY A 306 16.22 -9.71 13.22
N LEU A 307 15.23 -9.19 12.50
CA LEU A 307 15.25 -7.81 12.04
C LEU A 307 15.15 -6.83 13.22
N ALA A 308 16.12 -5.93 13.31
CA ALA A 308 16.06 -4.71 14.10
C ALA A 308 15.81 -3.51 13.16
N MET A 309 14.80 -2.71 13.48
CA MET A 309 14.50 -1.42 12.86
C MET A 309 14.78 -0.31 13.86
N LEU A 310 15.74 0.55 13.55
CA LEU A 310 16.09 1.73 14.35
C LEU A 310 15.81 2.98 13.51
N SER A 311 15.51 4.10 14.17
CA SER A 311 15.27 5.35 13.44
C SER A 311 15.71 6.58 14.23
N SER A 312 15.99 7.66 13.51
CA SER A 312 16.13 8.98 14.10
C SER A 312 14.81 9.48 14.69
N SER A 313 14.84 10.51 15.51
CA SER A 313 13.75 10.97 16.39
C SER A 313 12.45 11.33 15.67
N ARG A 314 12.49 11.66 14.37
CA ARG A 314 11.28 12.02 13.62
C ARG A 314 10.31 10.86 13.50
N LEU A 315 10.76 9.60 13.40
CA LEU A 315 9.88 8.44 13.36
C LEU A 315 9.50 7.99 14.77
N ARG A 316 8.35 8.43 15.24
CA ARG A 316 7.84 8.17 16.60
C ARG A 316 7.19 6.80 16.74
N GLY A 317 6.39 6.40 15.74
CA GLY A 317 5.63 5.15 15.76
C GLY A 317 6.52 3.92 15.64
N LYS A 318 6.23 2.92 16.47
CA LYS A 318 6.76 1.56 16.37
C LYS A 318 5.58 0.61 16.56
N LYS A 319 5.45 -0.38 15.67
CA LYS A 319 4.25 -1.23 15.62
C LYS A 319 4.62 -2.70 15.45
N LEU A 320 3.83 -3.55 16.06
CA LEU A 320 3.67 -4.96 15.73
C LEU A 320 2.27 -5.19 15.16
N PHE A 321 2.19 -5.84 14.00
CA PHE A 321 0.96 -6.42 13.46
C PHE A 321 1.08 -7.94 13.44
N VAL A 322 0.00 -8.63 13.79
CA VAL A 322 -0.11 -10.09 13.77
C VAL A 322 -1.39 -10.51 13.05
N TRP A 323 -1.31 -11.56 12.25
CA TRP A 323 -2.47 -12.15 11.56
C TRP A 323 -3.36 -12.97 12.49
N GLY A 324 -2.82 -13.43 13.61
CA GLY A 324 -3.48 -14.31 14.55
C GLY A 324 -3.50 -15.78 14.14
N GLN A 325 -3.76 -16.65 15.14
CA GLN A 325 -3.78 -18.11 14.98
C GLN A 325 -5.15 -18.68 14.59
N GLY A 326 -6.16 -17.82 14.43
CA GLY A 326 -7.49 -18.17 13.97
C GLY A 326 -7.52 -18.66 12.51
N PRO A 327 -8.64 -19.27 12.08
CA PRO A 327 -8.79 -19.76 10.71
C PRO A 327 -8.61 -18.67 9.64
N GLY A 328 -9.13 -17.46 9.87
CA GLY A 328 -9.03 -16.34 8.95
C GLY A 328 -7.60 -15.83 8.80
N GLY A 329 -6.89 -15.62 9.91
CA GLY A 329 -5.48 -15.21 9.87
C GLY A 329 -4.60 -16.21 9.12
N LYS A 330 -4.80 -17.52 9.37
CA LYS A 330 -4.10 -18.59 8.63
C LYS A 330 -4.49 -18.62 7.15
N ARG A 331 -5.76 -18.38 6.84
CA ARG A 331 -6.25 -18.33 5.46
C ARG A 331 -5.62 -17.15 4.70
N TRP A 332 -5.57 -15.97 5.32
CA TRP A 332 -4.93 -14.79 4.72
C TRP A 332 -3.46 -15.03 4.43
N GLN A 333 -2.69 -15.58 5.37
CA GLN A 333 -1.28 -15.86 5.17
C GLN A 333 -1.03 -16.84 4.02
N GLU A 334 -1.82 -17.92 3.94
CA GLU A 334 -1.75 -18.86 2.81
C GLU A 334 -2.23 -18.22 1.49
N TRP A 335 -3.22 -17.31 1.56
CA TRP A 335 -3.72 -16.58 0.38
C TRP A 335 -2.67 -15.65 -0.21
N LEU A 336 -1.90 -14.97 0.63
CA LEU A 336 -0.90 -13.98 0.25
C LEU A 336 0.45 -14.60 -0.15
N SER A 337 0.85 -15.68 0.52
CA SER A 337 2.16 -16.31 0.34
C SER A 337 2.07 -17.84 0.42
N PRO A 338 1.46 -18.49 -0.59
CA PRO A 338 1.19 -19.94 -0.56
C PRO A 338 2.43 -20.75 -0.24
N GLY A 339 2.36 -21.57 0.83
CA GLY A 339 3.43 -22.48 1.25
C GLY A 339 4.69 -21.80 1.81
N ALA A 340 4.71 -20.47 1.98
CA ALA A 340 5.89 -19.74 2.48
C ALA A 340 6.00 -19.71 4.01
N GLY A 341 4.97 -20.16 4.69
CA GLY A 341 4.87 -20.11 6.15
C GLY A 341 4.35 -18.78 6.69
N PRO A 342 4.08 -18.72 8.00
CA PRO A 342 3.49 -17.55 8.62
C PRO A 342 4.48 -16.40 8.80
N TYR A 343 3.93 -15.17 8.85
CA TYR A 343 4.67 -13.95 9.07
C TYR A 343 3.89 -12.95 9.94
N ALA A 344 4.61 -12.07 10.58
CA ALA A 344 4.10 -10.89 11.26
C ALA A 344 4.77 -9.64 10.65
N GLU A 345 4.37 -8.46 11.09
CA GLU A 345 4.97 -7.22 10.60
C GLU A 345 5.46 -6.36 11.75
N ILE A 346 6.67 -5.79 11.61
CA ILE A 346 7.17 -4.72 12.45
C ILE A 346 7.31 -3.46 11.62
N GLN A 347 6.91 -2.31 12.19
CA GLN A 347 6.78 -1.10 11.41
C GLN A 347 7.31 0.12 12.18
N ALA A 348 7.73 1.15 11.42
CA ALA A 348 8.11 2.45 11.95
C ALA A 348 7.39 3.57 11.19
N GLY A 349 6.88 4.59 11.90
CA GLY A 349 6.09 5.65 11.29
C GLY A 349 6.31 7.03 11.88
N LEU A 350 5.91 8.07 11.12
CA LEU A 350 6.00 9.46 11.53
C LEU A 350 5.17 9.75 12.80
N ALA A 351 3.94 9.28 12.82
CA ALA A 351 3.04 9.45 13.95
C ALA A 351 3.14 8.26 14.93
N GLN A 352 2.51 8.39 16.09
CA GLN A 352 2.48 7.36 17.13
C GLN A 352 1.69 6.14 16.66
N THR A 353 0.61 6.35 15.91
CA THR A 353 -0.23 5.30 15.33
C THR A 353 -0.47 5.52 13.84
N GLN A 354 -0.94 4.49 13.13
CA GLN A 354 -1.36 4.61 11.73
C GLN A 354 -2.69 5.37 11.54
N PHE A 355 -3.37 5.70 12.60
CA PHE A 355 -4.62 6.47 12.54
C PHE A 355 -4.40 7.97 12.37
N GLU A 356 -3.18 8.45 12.59
CA GLU A 356 -2.83 9.86 12.66
C GLU A 356 -2.17 10.36 11.38
N HIS A 357 -2.46 11.63 11.05
CA HIS A 357 -1.69 12.40 10.09
C HIS A 357 -1.06 13.59 10.81
N LEU A 358 0.16 13.95 10.42
CA LEU A 358 0.85 15.13 10.96
C LEU A 358 0.73 16.30 9.99
N SER A 359 0.48 17.50 10.52
CA SER A 359 0.42 18.70 9.68
C SER A 359 1.82 19.09 9.20
N MET A 360 2.12 18.87 7.91
CA MET A 360 3.36 19.28 7.28
C MET A 360 3.20 20.70 6.71
N PRO A 361 3.92 21.71 7.22
CA PRO A 361 3.74 23.10 6.79
C PRO A 361 3.97 23.34 5.29
N ALA A 362 3.45 24.45 4.79
CA ALA A 362 3.72 24.95 3.45
C ALA A 362 5.23 25.08 3.20
N GLY A 363 5.71 24.61 2.06
CA GLY A 363 7.11 24.67 1.67
C GLY A 363 8.07 23.88 2.56
N ALA A 364 7.56 23.06 3.47
CA ALA A 364 8.40 22.30 4.40
C ALA A 364 9.10 21.10 3.73
N GLU A 365 10.26 20.79 4.28
CA GLU A 365 10.99 19.56 4.02
C GLU A 365 11.15 18.76 5.31
N TRP A 366 10.77 17.49 5.29
CA TRP A 366 10.98 16.57 6.39
C TRP A 366 11.92 15.45 5.96
N ALA A 367 12.90 15.14 6.80
CA ALA A 367 13.83 14.05 6.57
C ALA A 367 14.11 13.28 7.87
N TRP A 368 14.49 12.02 7.72
CA TRP A 368 14.93 11.12 8.79
C TRP A 368 15.80 10.00 8.24
N VAL A 369 16.47 9.29 9.14
CA VAL A 369 17.26 8.10 8.80
C VAL A 369 16.68 6.89 9.52
N GLU A 370 16.55 5.80 8.80
CA GLU A 370 16.23 4.47 9.30
C GLU A 370 17.41 3.53 9.09
N ALA A 371 17.54 2.55 9.99
CA ALA A 371 18.60 1.56 9.95
C ALA A 371 18.05 0.16 10.19
N TYR A 372 18.53 -0.80 9.40
CA TYR A 372 18.04 -2.18 9.38
C TYR A 372 19.20 -3.16 9.48
N GLY A 373 19.14 -4.08 10.42
CA GLY A 373 20.18 -5.08 10.62
C GLY A 373 19.72 -6.24 11.50
N ASN A 374 20.63 -7.16 11.78
CA ASN A 374 20.34 -8.26 12.69
C ASN A 374 20.53 -7.79 14.15
N GLY A 375 19.48 -7.92 14.96
CA GLY A 375 19.49 -7.54 16.37
C GLY A 375 20.53 -8.31 17.20
N ARG A 376 20.69 -9.61 16.93
CA ARG A 376 21.62 -10.51 17.61
C ARG A 376 21.53 -10.39 19.13
N LEU A 377 20.34 -10.52 19.65
CA LEU A 377 20.09 -10.50 21.08
C LEU A 377 20.60 -11.81 21.71
N ASP A 378 20.90 -11.77 23.00
CA ASP A 378 21.02 -13.03 23.75
C ASP A 378 19.65 -13.70 23.82
N ALA A 379 19.54 -14.93 23.33
CA ALA A 379 18.28 -15.63 23.21
C ALA A 379 17.59 -15.84 24.57
N ALA A 380 18.34 -16.10 25.64
CA ALA A 380 17.77 -16.29 26.96
C ALA A 380 17.19 -14.98 27.52
N ALA A 381 17.88 -13.86 27.29
CA ALA A 381 17.41 -12.54 27.71
C ALA A 381 16.21 -12.09 26.88
N ALA A 382 16.25 -12.27 25.54
CA ALA A 382 15.15 -11.90 24.65
C ALA A 382 13.85 -12.67 24.94
N HIS A 383 13.96 -13.94 25.32
CA HIS A 383 12.84 -14.83 25.62
C HIS A 383 12.47 -14.90 27.11
N SER A 384 13.12 -14.08 27.94
CA SER A 384 12.80 -14.00 29.38
C SER A 384 11.32 -13.61 29.59
N PRO A 385 10.63 -14.19 30.59
CA PRO A 385 9.30 -13.72 31.00
C PRO A 385 9.35 -12.30 31.61
N ASP A 386 10.52 -11.84 32.06
CA ASP A 386 10.73 -10.47 32.49
C ASP A 386 10.84 -9.53 31.29
N TRP A 387 9.71 -8.89 30.95
CA TRP A 387 9.62 -7.94 29.84
C TRP A 387 10.64 -6.79 29.97
N ARG A 388 10.76 -6.22 31.17
CA ARG A 388 11.67 -5.08 31.39
C ARG A 388 13.12 -5.49 31.25
N GLY A 389 13.47 -6.66 31.71
CA GLY A 389 14.82 -7.23 31.52
C GLY A 389 15.11 -7.48 30.05
N ALA A 390 14.16 -8.01 29.28
CA ALA A 390 14.29 -8.20 27.84
C ALA A 390 14.46 -6.86 27.09
N VAL A 391 13.65 -5.84 27.43
CA VAL A 391 13.75 -4.48 26.86
C VAL A 391 15.10 -3.84 27.19
N GLN A 392 15.55 -3.94 28.44
CA GLN A 392 16.86 -3.40 28.84
C GLN A 392 17.99 -4.04 28.05
N HIS A 393 18.01 -5.38 27.98
CA HIS A 393 19.03 -6.12 27.22
C HIS A 393 19.02 -5.69 25.73
N ALA A 394 17.84 -5.63 25.09
CA ALA A 394 17.71 -5.21 23.70
C ALA A 394 18.20 -3.77 23.51
N THR A 395 17.86 -2.85 24.42
CA THR A 395 18.31 -1.45 24.39
C THR A 395 19.84 -1.35 24.41
N GLU A 396 20.50 -2.06 25.34
CA GLU A 396 21.97 -2.05 25.46
C GLU A 396 22.63 -2.66 24.22
N ARG A 397 22.08 -3.78 23.71
CA ARG A 397 22.60 -4.46 22.54
C ARG A 397 22.46 -3.59 21.28
N LEU A 398 21.29 -3.00 21.04
CA LEU A 398 21.04 -2.18 19.87
C LEU A 398 21.80 -0.85 19.92
N LYS A 399 21.96 -0.26 21.10
CA LYS A 399 22.85 0.90 21.31
C LYS A 399 24.30 0.58 20.94
N GLY A 400 24.76 -0.66 21.23
CA GLY A 400 26.08 -1.13 20.81
C GLY A 400 26.19 -1.42 19.31
N LEU A 401 25.07 -1.72 18.62
CA LEU A 401 25.02 -1.88 17.17
C LEU A 401 25.04 -0.51 16.46
N LEU A 402 24.19 0.41 16.89
CA LEU A 402 24.05 1.77 16.37
C LEU A 402 23.37 2.66 17.41
N SER A 403 24.08 3.65 17.91
CA SER A 403 23.50 4.55 18.91
C SER A 403 22.53 5.55 18.28
N HIS A 404 21.60 6.05 19.10
CA HIS A 404 20.69 7.13 18.68
C HIS A 404 21.45 8.35 18.15
N ARG A 405 22.54 8.71 18.81
CA ARG A 405 23.40 9.84 18.40
C ARG A 405 24.00 9.61 17.01
N ASP A 406 24.48 8.40 16.71
CA ASP A 406 25.06 8.10 15.40
C ASP A 406 24.03 8.27 14.28
N LEU A 407 22.77 7.87 14.52
CA LEU A 407 21.66 8.09 13.57
C LEU A 407 21.35 9.59 13.36
N GLU A 408 21.29 10.36 14.44
CA GLU A 408 21.06 11.81 14.35
C GLU A 408 22.24 12.53 13.67
N ASP A 409 23.47 12.13 13.96
CA ASP A 409 24.68 12.71 13.36
C ASP A 409 24.79 12.39 11.84
N MET A 410 24.15 11.32 11.35
CA MET A 410 24.06 10.99 9.92
C MET A 410 23.06 11.88 9.16
N LEU A 411 22.01 12.37 9.80
CA LEU A 411 20.92 13.08 9.15
C LEU A 411 21.36 14.34 8.36
N PRO A 412 22.20 15.24 8.89
CA PRO A 412 22.66 16.41 8.13
C PRO A 412 23.43 16.04 6.84
N THR A 413 24.17 14.92 6.86
CA THR A 413 24.87 14.42 5.66
C THR A 413 23.90 13.82 4.66
N ALA A 414 22.94 13.02 5.13
CA ALA A 414 21.91 12.43 4.28
C ALA A 414 21.05 13.50 3.57
N VAL A 415 20.72 14.61 4.26
CA VAL A 415 20.00 15.75 3.69
C VAL A 415 20.83 16.44 2.59
N ARG A 416 22.13 16.66 2.81
CA ARG A 416 23.00 17.22 1.76
C ARG A 416 23.14 16.28 0.56
N ASP A 417 23.30 14.99 0.79
CA ASP A 417 23.43 13.98 -0.25
C ASP A 417 22.15 13.84 -1.08
N ALA A 418 20.99 14.13 -0.48
CA ALA A 418 19.70 14.07 -1.14
C ALA A 418 19.57 15.04 -2.34
N ASP A 419 20.35 16.11 -2.41
CA ASP A 419 20.38 17.07 -3.50
C ASP A 419 21.45 16.75 -4.55
N VAL A 420 22.33 15.77 -4.30
CA VAL A 420 23.35 15.35 -5.27
C VAL A 420 22.66 14.77 -6.50
N PRO A 421 22.98 15.26 -7.71
CA PRO A 421 22.37 14.74 -8.94
C PRO A 421 22.64 13.24 -9.16
N PRO A 422 21.68 12.50 -9.71
CA PRO A 422 21.89 11.12 -10.13
C PRO A 422 23.07 10.98 -11.09
N SER A 423 23.96 10.03 -10.81
CA SER A 423 25.04 9.69 -11.72
C SER A 423 24.56 8.80 -12.87
N ARG A 424 23.51 7.99 -12.64
CA ARG A 424 22.91 7.11 -13.66
C ARG A 424 21.49 6.71 -13.27
N MET A 425 20.54 6.90 -14.19
CA MET A 425 19.19 6.37 -14.07
C MET A 425 19.18 4.84 -14.27
N ILE A 426 18.43 4.14 -13.44
CA ILE A 426 18.20 2.68 -13.53
C ILE A 426 16.79 2.41 -14.04
N LEU A 427 15.80 3.09 -13.48
CA LEU A 427 14.39 2.92 -13.83
C LEU A 427 13.72 4.29 -13.85
N VAL A 428 12.75 4.43 -14.74
CA VAL A 428 11.90 5.62 -14.84
C VAL A 428 10.54 5.27 -14.24
N GLY A 429 10.07 6.06 -13.29
CA GLY A 429 8.78 5.95 -12.62
C GLY A 429 7.64 6.61 -13.40
N GLY A 430 6.63 7.08 -12.69
CA GLY A 430 5.44 7.70 -13.25
C GLY A 430 5.67 9.07 -13.89
N GLY A 431 4.86 9.43 -14.92
CA GLY A 431 4.93 10.73 -15.60
C GLY A 431 4.20 11.87 -14.87
N TRP A 432 3.58 11.60 -13.73
CA TRP A 432 2.74 12.59 -13.04
C TRP A 432 3.54 13.74 -12.42
N GLY A 433 4.78 13.53 -12.02
CA GLY A 433 5.66 14.60 -11.57
C GLY A 433 5.98 15.61 -12.69
N VAL A 434 6.09 15.15 -13.95
CA VAL A 434 6.25 16.04 -15.12
C VAL A 434 4.99 16.88 -15.36
N VAL A 435 3.81 16.27 -15.24
CA VAL A 435 2.52 16.97 -15.37
C VAL A 435 2.39 18.04 -14.30
N GLU A 436 2.65 17.68 -13.04
CA GLU A 436 2.54 18.60 -11.90
C GLU A 436 3.54 19.76 -12.00
N ARG A 437 4.79 19.50 -12.32
CA ARG A 437 5.78 20.54 -12.60
C ARG A 437 5.29 21.50 -13.70
N SER A 438 4.71 20.95 -14.77
CA SER A 438 4.20 21.73 -15.91
C SER A 438 3.00 22.58 -15.51
N ARG A 439 2.08 22.04 -14.70
CA ARG A 439 0.94 22.77 -14.13
C ARG A 439 1.44 23.94 -13.29
N ARG A 440 2.29 23.67 -12.31
CA ARG A 440 2.82 24.70 -11.40
C ARG A 440 3.55 25.81 -12.14
N ARG A 441 4.34 25.46 -13.16
CA ARG A 441 4.99 26.45 -14.02
C ARG A 441 3.97 27.34 -14.76
N ARG A 442 2.87 26.77 -15.25
CA ARG A 442 1.83 27.51 -15.95
C ARG A 442 1.09 28.48 -15.03
N VAL A 443 0.77 28.08 -13.81
CA VAL A 443 0.03 28.92 -12.85
C VAL A 443 0.94 29.76 -11.96
N GLY A 444 2.28 29.63 -12.07
CA GLY A 444 3.23 30.43 -11.32
C GLY A 444 3.40 30.03 -9.86
N THR A 445 3.10 28.77 -9.50
CA THR A 445 3.28 28.26 -8.13
C THR A 445 4.61 27.49 -7.98
N PRO A 446 5.17 27.45 -6.74
CA PRO A 446 6.44 26.77 -6.48
C PRO A 446 6.42 25.28 -6.83
N TRP A 447 7.58 24.76 -7.23
CA TRP A 447 7.88 23.35 -7.36
C TRP A 447 9.13 23.00 -6.55
N VAL A 448 9.43 21.72 -6.39
CA VAL A 448 10.66 21.27 -5.72
C VAL A 448 11.88 21.51 -6.61
N ASP A 449 13.05 21.68 -6.01
CA ASP A 449 14.31 21.56 -6.72
C ASP A 449 14.51 20.10 -7.17
N GLU A 450 14.66 19.87 -8.46
CA GLU A 450 14.81 18.55 -9.06
C GLU A 450 16.27 18.11 -9.22
N SER A 451 17.26 18.86 -8.73
CA SER A 451 18.66 18.48 -8.89
C SER A 451 18.95 17.07 -8.40
N GLY A 452 18.41 16.68 -7.24
CA GLY A 452 18.53 15.34 -6.68
C GLY A 452 17.48 14.34 -7.20
N THR A 453 16.32 14.80 -7.63
CA THR A 453 15.16 13.95 -7.98
C THR A 453 14.51 14.42 -9.30
N PRO A 454 15.18 14.27 -10.44
CA PRO A 454 14.69 14.76 -11.72
C PRO A 454 13.47 13.96 -12.22
N PHE A 455 12.37 14.64 -12.55
CA PHE A 455 11.26 14.07 -13.29
C PHE A 455 11.51 14.23 -14.78
N VAL A 456 11.94 13.15 -15.44
CA VAL A 456 12.35 13.17 -16.84
C VAL A 456 11.15 13.11 -17.79
N ASN A 457 11.18 13.88 -18.89
CA ASN A 457 10.08 13.88 -19.86
C ASN A 457 9.83 12.49 -20.48
N GLY A 458 10.84 11.62 -20.51
CA GLY A 458 10.69 10.23 -20.96
C GLY A 458 9.82 9.34 -20.08
N SER A 459 9.34 9.82 -18.91
CA SER A 459 8.37 9.12 -18.07
C SER A 459 6.91 9.33 -18.53
N VAL A 460 6.66 10.31 -19.38
CA VAL A 460 5.31 10.62 -19.88
C VAL A 460 4.82 9.50 -20.80
N THR A 461 3.62 9.03 -20.55
CA THR A 461 2.92 8.00 -21.33
C THR A 461 1.64 8.60 -21.95
N PRO A 462 0.93 7.87 -22.80
CA PRO A 462 -0.37 8.31 -23.32
C PRO A 462 -1.39 8.72 -22.24
N GLU A 463 -1.21 8.24 -21.01
CA GLU A 463 -2.05 8.58 -19.85
C GLU A 463 -1.93 10.07 -19.47
N GLN A 464 -0.73 10.66 -19.57
CA GLN A 464 -0.45 12.05 -19.18
C GLN A 464 -0.54 13.05 -20.33
N GLU A 465 -0.42 12.61 -21.59
CA GLU A 465 -0.37 13.50 -22.76
C GLU A 465 -1.59 14.42 -22.91
N PRO A 466 -2.84 14.01 -22.68
CA PRO A 466 -3.99 14.92 -22.78
C PRO A 466 -3.89 16.11 -21.82
N TRP A 467 -3.38 15.88 -20.60
CA TRP A 467 -3.19 16.93 -19.59
C TRP A 467 -2.08 17.90 -19.96
N LEU A 468 -0.98 17.39 -20.49
CA LEU A 468 0.12 18.22 -21.00
C LEU A 468 -0.33 19.03 -22.23
N ALA A 469 -1.17 18.48 -23.11
CA ALA A 469 -1.75 19.20 -24.24
C ALA A 469 -2.66 20.34 -23.78
N LEU A 470 -3.51 20.10 -22.79
CA LEU A 470 -4.35 21.13 -22.17
C LEU A 470 -3.49 22.26 -21.58
N LEU A 471 -2.40 21.93 -20.86
CA LEU A 471 -1.47 22.92 -20.32
C LEU A 471 -0.77 23.74 -21.41
N ARG A 472 -0.59 23.21 -22.61
CA ARG A 472 -0.08 23.94 -23.79
C ARG A 472 -1.12 24.79 -24.51
N GLY A 473 -2.39 24.74 -24.05
CA GLY A 473 -3.51 25.50 -24.64
C GLY A 473 -4.25 24.79 -25.77
N SER A 474 -4.04 23.48 -25.95
CA SER A 474 -4.84 22.68 -26.88
C SER A 474 -6.23 22.44 -26.31
N PRO A 475 -7.28 22.32 -27.17
CA PRO A 475 -8.59 21.84 -26.72
C PRO A 475 -8.47 20.49 -26.03
N PHE A 476 -9.29 20.27 -24.99
CA PHE A 476 -9.28 19.02 -24.24
C PHE A 476 -10.18 17.97 -24.93
N ASP A 477 -9.56 16.96 -25.47
CA ASP A 477 -10.24 15.87 -26.20
C ASP A 477 -10.51 14.62 -25.33
N GLY A 478 -10.46 14.78 -23.99
CA GLY A 478 -10.67 13.72 -23.02
C GLY A 478 -9.41 12.96 -22.65
N ALA A 479 -9.49 12.24 -21.52
CA ALA A 479 -8.45 11.37 -21.00
C ALA A 479 -9.06 10.16 -20.29
N ASP A 480 -8.33 9.04 -20.29
CA ASP A 480 -8.66 7.86 -19.46
C ASP A 480 -8.00 7.90 -18.09
N SER A 481 -7.42 9.02 -17.74
CA SER A 481 -6.80 9.33 -16.47
C SER A 481 -7.40 10.60 -15.87
N TYR A 482 -7.09 10.88 -14.61
CA TYR A 482 -7.73 11.98 -13.88
C TYR A 482 -6.68 12.85 -13.18
N VAL A 483 -7.05 14.10 -12.89
CA VAL A 483 -6.29 15.08 -12.12
C VAL A 483 -7.20 15.70 -11.06
N ALA A 484 -6.63 16.29 -10.02
CA ALA A 484 -7.35 16.93 -8.93
C ALA A 484 -6.81 18.35 -8.70
N GLY A 485 -7.63 19.22 -8.12
CA GLY A 485 -7.26 20.58 -7.73
C GLY A 485 -7.97 21.67 -8.51
N GLU A 486 -8.06 22.84 -7.87
CA GLU A 486 -8.81 24.01 -8.40
C GLU A 486 -8.24 24.52 -9.71
N ASP A 487 -6.92 24.54 -9.85
CA ASP A 487 -6.26 25.00 -11.09
C ASP A 487 -6.66 24.15 -12.31
N TRP A 488 -6.82 22.84 -12.13
CA TRP A 488 -7.29 21.96 -13.20
C TRP A 488 -8.75 22.18 -13.52
N GLU A 489 -9.58 22.43 -12.50
CA GLU A 489 -11.00 22.74 -12.70
C GLU A 489 -11.18 24.07 -13.45
N GLU A 490 -10.34 25.06 -13.17
CA GLU A 490 -10.33 26.35 -13.89
C GLU A 490 -9.88 26.17 -15.35
N LEU A 491 -8.79 25.41 -15.60
CA LEU A 491 -8.31 25.11 -16.96
C LEU A 491 -9.35 24.39 -17.79
N LEU A 492 -10.01 23.39 -17.23
CA LEU A 492 -11.11 22.66 -17.88
C LEU A 492 -12.35 23.56 -18.04
N GLY A 493 -12.55 24.53 -17.14
CA GLY A 493 -13.65 25.47 -17.18
C GLY A 493 -13.60 26.46 -18.35
N ALA A 494 -12.41 26.69 -18.89
CA ALA A 494 -12.22 27.51 -20.07
C ALA A 494 -12.62 26.77 -21.38
N ASP A 495 -12.77 25.44 -21.33
CA ASP A 495 -13.21 24.59 -22.43
C ASP A 495 -14.68 24.20 -22.24
N SER A 496 -15.53 24.47 -23.25
CA SER A 496 -16.95 24.13 -23.23
C SER A 496 -17.28 22.74 -23.78
N GLY A 497 -16.25 21.98 -24.17
CA GLY A 497 -16.39 20.61 -24.69
C GLY A 497 -17.00 19.65 -23.66
N PHE A 498 -17.71 18.65 -24.12
CA PHE A 498 -18.36 17.67 -23.22
C PHE A 498 -17.35 16.85 -22.41
N GLU A 499 -16.14 16.60 -22.93
CA GLU A 499 -15.08 15.88 -22.21
C GLU A 499 -14.55 16.74 -21.05
N ALA A 500 -14.31 18.04 -21.26
CA ALA A 500 -13.92 18.96 -20.20
C ALA A 500 -15.02 19.08 -19.12
N CYS A 501 -16.27 19.18 -19.54
CA CYS A 501 -17.42 19.16 -18.63
C CYS A 501 -17.51 17.88 -17.81
N PHE A 502 -17.24 16.71 -18.43
CA PHE A 502 -17.22 15.41 -17.74
C PHE A 502 -16.13 15.36 -16.66
N HIS A 503 -14.90 15.72 -17.01
CA HIS A 503 -13.80 15.70 -16.03
C HIS A 503 -14.03 16.69 -14.89
N ARG A 504 -14.62 17.87 -15.14
CA ARG A 504 -15.01 18.81 -14.07
C ARG A 504 -16.08 18.23 -13.16
N ALA A 505 -17.13 17.64 -13.70
CA ALA A 505 -18.15 16.98 -12.89
C ALA A 505 -17.58 15.83 -12.05
N THR A 506 -16.63 15.08 -12.61
CA THR A 506 -15.91 14.02 -11.89
C THR A 506 -15.06 14.56 -10.74
N MET A 507 -14.35 15.69 -10.94
CA MET A 507 -13.60 16.36 -9.88
C MET A 507 -14.51 16.87 -8.75
N GLN A 508 -15.65 17.48 -9.11
CA GLN A 508 -16.67 17.93 -8.14
C GLN A 508 -17.22 16.76 -7.32
N HIS A 509 -17.49 15.64 -7.99
CA HIS A 509 -17.95 14.41 -7.33
C HIS A 509 -16.91 13.86 -6.36
N ALA A 510 -15.65 13.76 -6.79
CA ALA A 510 -14.56 13.24 -5.96
C ALA A 510 -14.36 14.03 -4.65
N ARG A 511 -14.56 15.35 -4.67
CA ARG A 511 -14.52 16.20 -3.46
C ARG A 511 -15.85 16.27 -2.69
N GLN A 512 -16.82 15.41 -3.06
CA GLN A 512 -18.13 15.28 -2.43
C GLN A 512 -19.10 16.46 -2.69
N ASP A 513 -18.86 17.28 -3.70
CA ASP A 513 -19.85 18.25 -4.20
C ASP A 513 -20.84 17.52 -5.14
N VAL A 514 -21.65 16.66 -4.52
CA VAL A 514 -22.53 15.72 -5.22
C VAL A 514 -23.59 16.42 -6.06
N ALA A 515 -24.06 17.59 -5.59
CA ALA A 515 -25.10 18.35 -6.29
C ALA A 515 -24.56 18.97 -7.59
N ALA A 516 -23.41 19.65 -7.53
CA ALA A 516 -22.76 20.23 -8.70
C ALA A 516 -22.36 19.14 -9.71
N ALA A 517 -21.87 18.00 -9.22
CA ALA A 517 -21.54 16.84 -10.05
C ALA A 517 -22.77 16.30 -10.80
N ALA A 518 -23.89 16.08 -10.11
CA ALA A 518 -25.13 15.60 -10.71
C ALA A 518 -25.61 16.54 -11.82
N ASP A 519 -25.56 17.86 -11.61
CA ASP A 519 -25.92 18.85 -12.62
C ASP A 519 -24.96 18.84 -13.81
N GLY A 520 -23.67 18.63 -13.56
CA GLY A 520 -22.66 18.45 -14.61
C GLY A 520 -22.96 17.24 -15.49
N TYR A 521 -23.20 16.07 -14.89
CA TYR A 521 -23.53 14.85 -15.63
C TYR A 521 -24.85 14.96 -16.42
N ARG A 522 -25.90 15.59 -15.84
CA ARG A 522 -27.16 15.84 -16.57
C ARG A 522 -26.93 16.68 -17.81
N ARG A 523 -26.12 17.75 -17.73
CA ARG A 523 -25.79 18.57 -18.90
C ARG A 523 -25.11 17.75 -20.00
N ILE A 524 -24.19 16.87 -19.65
CA ILE A 524 -23.49 15.99 -20.59
C ILE A 524 -24.48 15.04 -21.27
N LEU A 525 -25.37 14.41 -20.51
CA LEU A 525 -26.35 13.46 -21.02
C LEU A 525 -27.39 14.12 -21.97
N ALA A 526 -27.62 15.42 -21.83
CA ALA A 526 -28.51 16.20 -22.70
C ALA A 526 -27.85 16.58 -24.04
N VAL A 527 -26.52 16.46 -24.20
CA VAL A 527 -25.83 16.82 -25.44
C VAL A 527 -25.89 15.64 -26.42
N PRO A 528 -26.35 15.87 -27.70
CA PRO A 528 -26.24 14.85 -28.74
C PRO A 528 -24.77 14.66 -29.16
N GLY A 529 -24.40 13.43 -29.56
CA GLY A 529 -23.08 13.13 -30.11
C GLY A 529 -21.97 12.93 -29.07
N VAL A 530 -22.27 12.92 -27.78
CA VAL A 530 -21.31 12.53 -26.73
C VAL A 530 -20.80 11.13 -27.01
N ARG A 531 -19.49 10.91 -26.86
CA ARG A 531 -18.86 9.59 -27.04
C ARG A 531 -19.54 8.55 -26.16
N ARG A 532 -19.70 7.33 -26.70
CA ARG A 532 -20.36 6.21 -26.00
C ARG A 532 -19.80 6.02 -24.56
N ARG A 533 -18.48 5.96 -24.43
CA ARG A 533 -17.82 5.79 -23.15
C ARG A 533 -18.10 6.94 -22.19
N THR A 534 -17.94 8.20 -22.62
CA THR A 534 -18.22 9.38 -21.79
C THR A 534 -19.69 9.42 -21.36
N ARG A 535 -20.61 9.03 -22.24
CA ARG A 535 -22.04 8.90 -21.92
C ARG A 535 -22.28 7.84 -20.85
N ALA A 536 -21.68 6.65 -20.97
CA ALA A 536 -21.78 5.58 -19.97
C ALA A 536 -21.24 6.03 -18.62
N LEU A 537 -20.06 6.66 -18.59
CA LEU A 537 -19.45 7.19 -17.37
C LEU A 537 -20.26 8.37 -16.77
N ALA A 538 -20.93 9.18 -17.61
CA ALA A 538 -21.83 10.22 -17.11
C ALA A 538 -23.10 9.64 -16.47
N HIS A 539 -23.65 8.56 -17.03
CA HIS A 539 -24.73 7.79 -16.40
C HIS A 539 -24.27 7.21 -15.06
N ARG A 540 -23.09 6.59 -15.03
CA ARG A 540 -22.48 6.08 -13.77
C ARG A 540 -22.35 7.21 -12.74
N GLY A 541 -21.71 8.33 -13.11
CA GLY A 541 -21.50 9.44 -12.20
C GLY A 541 -22.80 10.02 -11.65
N LEU A 542 -23.82 10.18 -12.52
CA LEU A 542 -25.15 10.64 -12.10
C LEU A 542 -25.83 9.60 -11.20
N GLY A 543 -25.73 8.32 -11.53
CA GLY A 543 -26.27 7.24 -10.71
C GLY A 543 -25.68 7.27 -9.28
N LEU A 544 -24.36 7.32 -9.14
CA LEU A 544 -23.69 7.42 -7.85
C LEU A 544 -24.09 8.69 -7.08
N ALA A 545 -24.15 9.83 -7.76
CA ALA A 545 -24.57 11.09 -7.14
C ALA A 545 -26.02 11.02 -6.62
N LEU A 546 -26.92 10.43 -7.38
CA LEU A 546 -28.32 10.25 -6.96
C LEU A 546 -28.45 9.29 -5.79
N LEU A 547 -27.68 8.18 -5.76
CA LEU A 547 -27.63 7.26 -4.63
C LEU A 547 -27.16 7.99 -3.37
N ALA A 548 -26.09 8.79 -3.46
CA ALA A 548 -25.60 9.60 -2.33
C ALA A 548 -26.63 10.64 -1.84
N MET A 549 -27.50 11.13 -2.72
CA MET A 549 -28.61 12.02 -2.40
C MET A 549 -29.85 11.28 -1.87
N GLY A 550 -29.82 9.96 -1.69
CA GLY A 550 -30.93 9.13 -1.25
C GLY A 550 -32.00 8.85 -2.32
N LYS A 551 -31.75 9.21 -3.58
CA LYS A 551 -32.65 8.97 -4.71
C LYS A 551 -32.39 7.60 -5.35
N ILE A 552 -32.66 6.54 -4.57
CA ILE A 552 -32.21 5.17 -4.87
C ILE A 552 -32.69 4.70 -6.24
N GLN A 553 -34.00 4.78 -6.54
CA GLN A 553 -34.55 4.23 -7.78
C GLN A 553 -34.03 4.96 -9.03
N GLU A 554 -33.94 6.31 -8.97
CA GLU A 554 -33.36 7.10 -10.06
C GLU A 554 -31.88 6.75 -10.26
N GLY A 555 -31.12 6.61 -9.15
CA GLY A 555 -29.71 6.26 -9.17
C GLY A 555 -29.44 4.91 -9.81
N LEU A 556 -30.18 3.87 -9.40
CA LEU A 556 -30.08 2.52 -9.96
C LEU A 556 -30.47 2.48 -11.45
N ALA A 557 -31.52 3.23 -11.85
CA ALA A 557 -31.90 3.33 -13.25
C ALA A 557 -30.74 3.89 -14.10
N HIS A 558 -30.07 4.95 -13.66
CA HIS A 558 -28.92 5.48 -14.37
C HIS A 558 -27.72 4.52 -14.41
N LEU A 559 -27.47 3.75 -13.36
CA LEU A 559 -26.41 2.71 -13.41
C LEU A 559 -26.73 1.66 -14.48
N ARG A 560 -27.97 1.19 -14.56
CA ARG A 560 -28.39 0.25 -15.61
C ARG A 560 -28.24 0.86 -17.01
N ASP A 561 -28.75 2.08 -17.22
CA ASP A 561 -28.65 2.76 -18.53
C ASP A 561 -27.18 2.92 -18.96
N GLY A 562 -26.27 3.16 -18.02
CA GLY A 562 -24.85 3.26 -18.28
C GLY A 562 -24.23 1.92 -18.70
N VAL A 563 -24.56 0.82 -18.01
CA VAL A 563 -24.12 -0.54 -18.37
C VAL A 563 -24.67 -0.92 -19.76
N GLU A 564 -25.94 -0.61 -20.06
CA GLU A 564 -26.52 -0.84 -21.37
C GLU A 564 -25.86 0.03 -22.47
N THR A 565 -25.46 1.26 -22.12
CA THR A 565 -24.72 2.16 -23.02
C THR A 565 -23.36 1.60 -23.37
N ASP A 566 -22.59 1.03 -22.42
CA ASP A 566 -21.31 0.41 -22.67
C ASP A 566 -21.16 -0.93 -21.93
N SER A 567 -21.75 -1.98 -22.50
CA SER A 567 -21.74 -3.34 -21.96
C SER A 567 -20.36 -4.01 -22.01
N SER A 568 -19.35 -3.38 -22.59
CA SER A 568 -17.97 -3.90 -22.61
C SER A 568 -17.17 -3.52 -21.37
N ASP A 569 -17.63 -2.54 -20.57
CA ASP A 569 -16.97 -2.12 -19.33
C ASP A 569 -17.39 -3.04 -18.17
N VAL A 570 -16.57 -4.09 -17.96
CA VAL A 570 -16.84 -5.12 -16.94
C VAL A 570 -16.67 -4.55 -15.53
N ALA A 571 -15.79 -3.59 -15.32
CA ALA A 571 -15.61 -2.94 -14.02
C ALA A 571 -16.88 -2.18 -13.63
N PHE A 572 -17.50 -1.48 -14.58
CA PHE A 572 -18.77 -0.81 -14.35
C PHE A 572 -19.92 -1.80 -14.08
N LEU A 573 -19.95 -2.92 -14.79
CA LEU A 573 -20.93 -3.98 -14.53
C LEU A 573 -20.82 -4.50 -13.09
N VAL A 574 -19.60 -4.81 -12.60
CA VAL A 574 -19.36 -5.25 -11.21
C VAL A 574 -19.86 -4.20 -10.22
N GLU A 575 -19.54 -2.93 -10.43
CA GLU A 575 -19.98 -1.85 -9.55
C GLU A 575 -21.51 -1.70 -9.54
N ALA A 576 -22.14 -1.71 -10.71
CA ALA A 576 -23.60 -1.58 -10.84
C ALA A 576 -24.35 -2.75 -10.17
N VAL A 577 -23.87 -3.98 -10.34
CA VAL A 577 -24.41 -5.18 -9.67
C VAL A 577 -24.24 -5.06 -8.15
N THR A 578 -23.07 -4.66 -7.67
CA THR A 578 -22.78 -4.49 -6.25
C THR A 578 -23.71 -3.45 -5.60
N LEU A 579 -23.89 -2.31 -6.26
CA LEU A 579 -24.75 -1.23 -5.76
C LEU A 579 -26.24 -1.63 -5.81
N SER A 580 -26.67 -2.38 -6.80
CA SER A 580 -28.05 -2.89 -6.87
C SER A 580 -28.36 -3.83 -5.70
N ILE A 581 -27.42 -4.74 -5.37
CA ILE A 581 -27.52 -5.61 -4.18
C ILE A 581 -27.60 -4.77 -2.90
N ARG A 582 -26.67 -3.82 -2.74
CA ARG A 582 -26.58 -2.97 -1.54
C ARG A 582 -27.82 -2.13 -1.30
N HIS A 583 -28.45 -1.65 -2.38
CA HIS A 583 -29.64 -0.80 -2.31
C HIS A 583 -30.97 -1.56 -2.46
N GLY A 584 -30.94 -2.89 -2.36
CA GLY A 584 -32.14 -3.73 -2.23
C GLY A 584 -32.87 -4.04 -3.53
N ASP A 585 -32.17 -4.00 -4.68
CA ASP A 585 -32.70 -4.47 -5.96
C ASP A 585 -31.93 -5.71 -6.46
N PRO A 586 -32.10 -6.87 -5.81
CA PRO A 586 -31.41 -8.09 -6.20
C PRO A 586 -31.88 -8.66 -7.54
N VAL A 587 -33.07 -8.29 -8.02
CA VAL A 587 -33.59 -8.73 -9.33
C VAL A 587 -32.78 -8.05 -10.44
N MET A 588 -32.64 -6.73 -10.38
CA MET A 588 -31.81 -5.98 -11.34
C MET A 588 -30.34 -6.46 -11.28
N ALA A 589 -29.82 -6.70 -10.07
CA ALA A 589 -28.46 -7.22 -9.90
C ALA A 589 -28.26 -8.58 -10.59
N ARG A 590 -29.22 -9.51 -10.43
CA ARG A 590 -29.17 -10.83 -11.08
C ARG A 590 -29.21 -10.69 -12.61
N ASP A 591 -30.16 -9.91 -13.13
CA ASP A 591 -30.37 -9.74 -14.56
C ASP A 591 -29.12 -9.12 -15.24
N MET A 592 -28.47 -8.14 -14.58
CA MET A 592 -27.18 -7.59 -15.04
C MET A 592 -26.04 -8.62 -14.96
N ALA A 593 -25.95 -9.38 -13.87
CA ALA A 593 -24.90 -10.39 -13.68
C ALA A 593 -25.00 -11.55 -14.70
N GLU A 594 -26.19 -11.85 -15.24
CA GLU A 594 -26.39 -12.84 -16.28
C GLU A 594 -25.79 -12.42 -17.64
N SER A 595 -25.65 -11.12 -17.88
CA SER A 595 -25.02 -10.57 -19.08
C SER A 595 -23.49 -10.56 -19.03
N ALA A 596 -22.90 -11.01 -17.92
CA ALA A 596 -21.47 -10.95 -17.65
C ALA A 596 -20.64 -11.83 -18.60
N PRO A 597 -19.38 -11.45 -18.89
CA PRO A 597 -18.45 -12.30 -19.62
C PRO A 597 -18.16 -13.58 -18.82
N LYS A 598 -17.91 -14.67 -19.55
CA LYS A 598 -17.67 -16.00 -18.94
C LYS A 598 -16.19 -16.25 -18.59
N GLU A 599 -15.31 -15.37 -18.99
CA GLU A 599 -13.85 -15.48 -18.81
C GLU A 599 -13.26 -14.16 -18.33
N GLY A 600 -12.15 -14.21 -17.58
CA GLY A 600 -11.42 -13.05 -17.09
C GLY A 600 -11.33 -12.95 -15.57
N ALA A 601 -10.50 -12.05 -15.07
CA ALA A 601 -10.18 -11.88 -13.64
C ALA A 601 -11.40 -11.60 -12.75
N VAL A 602 -12.41 -10.93 -13.28
CA VAL A 602 -13.65 -10.54 -12.56
C VAL A 602 -14.71 -11.63 -12.45
N VAL A 603 -14.52 -12.77 -13.13
CA VAL A 603 -15.55 -13.85 -13.17
C VAL A 603 -15.88 -14.35 -11.78
N GLY A 604 -14.88 -14.52 -10.91
CA GLY A 604 -15.10 -14.96 -9.54
C GLY A 604 -15.97 -13.97 -8.73
N ARG A 605 -15.67 -12.68 -8.83
CA ARG A 605 -16.44 -11.62 -8.17
C ARG A 605 -17.89 -11.60 -8.70
N LEU A 606 -18.10 -11.66 -10.00
CA LEU A 606 -19.44 -11.68 -10.59
C LEU A 606 -20.23 -12.95 -10.23
N ARG A 607 -19.58 -14.13 -10.18
CA ARG A 607 -20.21 -15.37 -9.70
C ARG A 607 -20.67 -15.24 -8.25
N PHE A 608 -19.84 -14.64 -7.39
CA PHE A 608 -20.20 -14.38 -6.00
C PHE A 608 -21.38 -13.42 -5.90
N LEU A 609 -21.34 -12.27 -6.59
CA LEU A 609 -22.41 -11.29 -6.59
C LEU A 609 -23.73 -11.87 -7.13
N ARG A 610 -23.67 -12.73 -8.16
CA ARG A 610 -24.84 -13.47 -8.64
C ARG A 610 -25.43 -14.39 -7.56
N ALA A 611 -24.57 -15.10 -6.82
CA ALA A 611 -25.05 -15.95 -5.72
C ALA A 611 -25.72 -15.11 -4.60
N VAL A 612 -25.17 -13.92 -4.28
CA VAL A 612 -25.78 -12.98 -3.32
C VAL A 612 -27.15 -12.52 -3.83
N ALA A 613 -27.27 -12.11 -5.10
CA ALA A 613 -28.51 -11.64 -5.69
C ALA A 613 -29.59 -12.74 -5.73
N LEU A 614 -29.22 -13.98 -6.09
CA LEU A 614 -30.09 -15.14 -6.05
C LEU A 614 -30.59 -15.43 -4.62
N ALA A 615 -29.71 -15.42 -3.64
CA ALA A 615 -30.08 -15.64 -2.24
C ALA A 615 -31.05 -14.57 -1.71
N GLN A 616 -30.83 -13.30 -2.07
CA GLN A 616 -31.71 -12.19 -1.69
C GLN A 616 -33.07 -12.23 -2.43
N SER A 617 -33.10 -12.82 -3.63
CA SER A 617 -34.34 -13.01 -4.40
C SER A 617 -35.10 -14.30 -4.05
N GLY A 618 -34.67 -15.06 -3.03
CA GLY A 618 -35.33 -16.28 -2.59
C GLY A 618 -34.87 -17.57 -3.31
N HIS A 619 -33.91 -17.51 -4.23
CA HIS A 619 -33.35 -18.65 -4.97
C HIS A 619 -32.18 -19.31 -4.22
N GLN A 620 -32.43 -19.73 -2.96
CA GLN A 620 -31.41 -20.27 -2.05
C GLN A 620 -30.65 -21.47 -2.62
N ALA A 621 -31.36 -22.40 -3.29
CA ALA A 621 -30.76 -23.61 -3.83
C ALA A 621 -29.78 -23.33 -4.97
N GLU A 622 -30.08 -22.36 -5.83
CA GLU A 622 -29.22 -21.95 -6.93
C GLU A 622 -27.97 -21.22 -6.41
N ALA A 623 -28.14 -20.33 -5.40
CA ALA A 623 -27.03 -19.68 -4.73
C ALA A 623 -26.08 -20.70 -4.07
N ALA A 624 -26.64 -21.70 -3.36
CA ALA A 624 -25.87 -22.78 -2.74
C ALA A 624 -25.11 -23.62 -3.78
N ALA A 625 -25.72 -23.89 -4.94
CA ALA A 625 -25.04 -24.62 -6.02
C ALA A 625 -23.80 -23.88 -6.51
N ILE A 626 -23.89 -22.56 -6.75
CA ILE A 626 -22.74 -21.73 -7.15
C ILE A 626 -21.60 -21.82 -6.14
N LEU A 627 -21.91 -21.71 -4.83
CA LEU A 627 -20.87 -21.77 -3.79
C LEU A 627 -20.27 -23.18 -3.66
N ARG A 628 -21.06 -24.26 -3.84
CA ARG A 628 -20.55 -25.64 -3.77
C ARG A 628 -19.66 -26.00 -4.97
N GLU A 629 -19.92 -25.42 -6.13
CA GLU A 629 -19.02 -25.52 -7.31
C GLU A 629 -17.66 -24.86 -7.08
N GLY A 630 -17.59 -23.96 -6.10
CA GLY A 630 -16.41 -23.17 -5.78
C GLY A 630 -16.42 -21.78 -6.42
N VAL A 631 -16.10 -20.80 -5.60
CA VAL A 631 -15.94 -19.40 -6.01
C VAL A 631 -14.59 -18.91 -5.50
N GLU A 632 -13.75 -18.40 -6.39
CA GLU A 632 -12.52 -17.71 -6.06
C GLU A 632 -12.67 -16.23 -6.39
N ILE A 633 -12.45 -15.35 -5.40
CA ILE A 633 -12.56 -13.91 -5.54
C ILE A 633 -11.14 -13.33 -5.43
N PRO A 634 -10.44 -13.02 -6.53
CA PRO A 634 -9.04 -12.57 -6.48
C PRO A 634 -8.86 -11.29 -5.65
N ASP A 635 -9.83 -10.38 -5.74
CA ASP A 635 -9.86 -9.07 -5.11
C ASP A 635 -10.66 -9.04 -3.80
N ILE A 636 -10.77 -10.18 -3.07
CA ILE A 636 -11.39 -10.19 -1.74
C ILE A 636 -10.68 -9.19 -0.83
N ARG A 637 -11.48 -8.33 -0.16
CA ARG A 637 -10.93 -7.29 0.70
C ARG A 637 -10.48 -7.89 2.03
N GLU A 638 -9.41 -7.35 2.58
CA GLU A 638 -8.93 -7.73 3.92
C GLU A 638 -10.05 -7.62 4.95
N GLY A 639 -10.25 -8.69 5.73
CA GLY A 639 -11.32 -8.78 6.73
C GLY A 639 -12.74 -9.00 6.18
N GLU A 640 -12.91 -9.16 4.85
CA GLU A 640 -14.23 -9.45 4.25
C GLU A 640 -14.65 -10.89 4.56
N ASP A 641 -15.81 -11.07 5.22
CA ASP A 641 -16.38 -12.37 5.58
C ASP A 641 -17.65 -12.72 4.79
N ALA A 642 -18.03 -11.89 3.83
CA ALA A 642 -19.28 -11.99 3.09
C ALA A 642 -19.51 -13.35 2.39
N ILE A 643 -18.43 -14.04 1.98
CA ILE A 643 -18.57 -15.36 1.34
C ILE A 643 -18.91 -16.45 2.37
N ALA A 644 -18.33 -16.39 3.57
CA ALA A 644 -18.67 -17.30 4.66
C ALA A 644 -20.10 -17.03 5.18
N GLU A 645 -20.48 -15.78 5.36
CA GLU A 645 -21.84 -15.37 5.75
C GLU A 645 -22.89 -15.84 4.74
N LEU A 646 -22.58 -15.72 3.43
CA LEU A 646 -23.47 -16.23 2.40
C LEU A 646 -23.60 -17.76 2.47
N TRP A 647 -22.49 -18.47 2.69
CA TRP A 647 -22.51 -19.94 2.84
C TRP A 647 -23.41 -20.36 4.00
N GLU A 648 -23.23 -19.79 5.18
CA GLU A 648 -24.05 -20.10 6.37
C GLU A 648 -25.54 -19.89 6.12
N ARG A 649 -25.89 -18.87 5.37
CA ARG A 649 -27.27 -18.55 5.01
C ARG A 649 -27.89 -19.53 4.02
N VAL A 650 -27.14 -19.97 2.97
CA VAL A 650 -27.70 -20.77 1.88
C VAL A 650 -27.39 -22.27 2.01
N CYS A 651 -26.46 -22.66 2.89
CA CYS A 651 -26.09 -24.04 3.20
C CYS A 651 -26.23 -24.32 4.73
N PRO A 652 -27.41 -24.13 5.32
CA PRO A 652 -27.59 -24.24 6.78
C PRO A 652 -27.22 -25.65 7.26
N GLY A 653 -26.40 -25.72 8.32
CA GLY A 653 -25.92 -26.98 8.91
C GLY A 653 -24.70 -27.62 8.23
N GLU A 654 -24.21 -27.07 7.11
CA GLU A 654 -22.94 -27.46 6.50
C GLU A 654 -21.81 -26.55 7.02
N PRO A 655 -20.64 -27.09 7.39
CA PRO A 655 -19.52 -26.27 7.85
C PRO A 655 -19.02 -25.39 6.70
N VAL A 656 -18.64 -24.14 7.03
CA VAL A 656 -18.01 -23.24 6.05
C VAL A 656 -16.71 -23.87 5.54
N PRO A 657 -16.51 -23.99 4.23
CA PRO A 657 -15.26 -24.49 3.66
C PRO A 657 -14.05 -23.65 4.09
N ALA A 658 -12.91 -24.29 4.33
CA ALA A 658 -11.68 -23.58 4.72
C ALA A 658 -11.28 -22.51 3.70
N ALA A 659 -11.57 -22.72 2.42
CA ALA A 659 -11.31 -21.76 1.36
C ALA A 659 -12.07 -20.43 1.49
N TYR A 660 -13.16 -20.40 2.26
CA TYR A 660 -14.05 -19.23 2.44
C TYR A 660 -13.88 -18.52 3.79
N ARG A 661 -13.01 -19.01 4.66
CA ARG A 661 -12.81 -18.47 6.02
C ARG A 661 -11.79 -17.35 6.02
N PHE A 662 -12.19 -16.14 5.63
CA PHE A 662 -11.35 -14.95 5.63
C PHE A 662 -11.59 -14.00 6.81
N GLY A 663 -12.61 -14.26 7.65
CA GLY A 663 -12.91 -13.46 8.84
C GLY A 663 -11.76 -13.46 9.84
N MET A 664 -11.37 -12.29 10.32
CA MET A 664 -10.17 -12.03 11.14
C MET A 664 -10.45 -12.00 12.65
N HIS A 665 -11.68 -12.34 13.07
CA HIS A 665 -12.18 -12.26 14.46
C HIS A 665 -12.06 -13.55 15.22
#